data_6f4b2f8cf40d40f090c7c77bf2931e0d
#
_entry.id   6f4b2f8cf40d40f090c7c77bf2931e0d
#
_cell.length_a   1.000
_cell.length_b   1.000
_cell.length_c   1.000
_cell.angle_alpha   90.00
_cell.angle_beta   90.00
_cell.angle_gamma   90.00
#
_symmetry.space_group_name_H-M   'P 1'
#
loop_
_entity.id
_entity.type
_entity.pdbx_description
1 polymer ?
#
loop_
_entity_poly.entity_id
_entity_poly.type
_entity_poly.pdbx_seq_one_letter_code
_entity_poly.pdbx_strand_id
1 'polypeptide(L)'
;MSEKKVPGVGEYDGPAGGWGALRAVAGAISKQMAVVRETSAMRRMNQPNGFDCPGCAWPDPKHTSSFEFCENGAKAVSWEATSKRATPEFFAKHTVSELWGWHDHQLEDEGRLTHPMAYDKASDTYVEVSWEEAMQRVAVGLRALPDPNMAEFYTSGRASNEAAFLYQLFAREYGTNNFPDCSNMCHEATSVGLPQSIGVGKGTVSLEDFDHCDAIFSIGHNPGTNHPRMLGTLREVAQRGAPIIVFNPLPERGLERFVSPQSPAEMLTGKATELATTYYKVKVGGDVAVLKGMMKYVLAADAADRAAGGPGKLDDAFIAQHTVGLDALVDDLNATSWETIERKSGLSRADIEAAASVYVNAKRVIVCYGMGITQHKHGTENVHHIANLLLMRGNIGREGAGICPLRGHSNVQGDRTVGITEKPNDDLLNGIRQRFGFEPPSAHGHDAVEAVKAIRDGRSKVLICLGGNLAVAMSDPEATFAAMAKLDMAVHIATKLNRSHLILARESIILPCLGRTELDLQAGGFQSVTVEDSMSMVHASQGRLKPAAQTLRSEPAIVAMMAMATLPNTKVDWQAMIDDYDLIRDGIEAVFPIFKDFNKRVREPGGFRLYIAACERIWATPDKRAHFLIGKGLDEDGPEVKDALTLTTIRSHDQYNTTIYGMDDRYRGITGRRDVIFIHPSDLAARGLQHGDRIDVETVPSQANGSDPRAVRGYTAVAYEIARGSVAMYYPEGNSLVALENYDERSGTPAYKSVPVKIVAAQQQAA
;
A
#
# COMPACT_ATOMS: atom_id res chain seq x y z
N MET A 1 -16.04 14.28 35.86
CA MET A 1 -16.66 15.10 34.81
C MET A 1 -17.32 14.14 33.83
N SER A 2 -18.61 14.29 33.53
CA SER A 2 -19.23 13.42 32.50
C SER A 2 -18.56 13.71 31.18
N GLU A 3 -18.03 12.64 30.53
CA GLU A 3 -17.44 12.78 29.19
C GLU A 3 -18.47 13.38 28.23
N LYS A 4 -18.04 14.41 27.51
CA LYS A 4 -18.85 15.09 26.49
C LYS A 4 -19.16 14.09 25.38
N LYS A 5 -20.42 13.67 25.23
CA LYS A 5 -20.82 12.77 24.14
C LYS A 5 -20.64 13.50 22.81
N VAL A 6 -19.82 12.93 21.94
CA VAL A 6 -19.55 13.44 20.59
C VAL A 6 -20.31 12.55 19.59
N PRO A 7 -21.15 13.13 18.71
CA PRO A 7 -21.84 12.35 17.69
C PRO A 7 -20.84 11.62 16.80
N GLY A 8 -21.07 10.31 16.58
CA GLY A 8 -20.21 9.46 15.77
C GLY A 8 -18.87 9.07 16.40
N VAL A 9 -18.67 9.33 17.69
CA VAL A 9 -17.50 8.89 18.47
C VAL A 9 -17.97 8.09 19.67
N GLY A 10 -17.45 6.90 19.83
CA GLY A 10 -17.73 5.99 20.94
C GLY A 10 -16.55 5.08 21.25
N GLU A 11 -16.76 4.15 22.18
CA GLU A 11 -15.77 3.13 22.51
C GLU A 11 -16.11 1.81 21.84
N TYR A 12 -15.09 1.02 21.51
CA TYR A 12 -15.24 -0.33 20.99
C TYR A 12 -14.47 -1.33 21.85
N ASP A 13 -15.20 -2.12 22.63
CA ASP A 13 -14.64 -3.14 23.51
C ASP A 13 -14.61 -4.56 22.91
N GLY A 14 -15.17 -4.74 21.72
CA GLY A 14 -15.18 -6.02 21.03
C GLY A 14 -13.79 -6.46 20.54
N PRO A 15 -13.60 -7.77 20.29
CA PRO A 15 -12.40 -8.26 19.61
C PRO A 15 -12.41 -7.89 18.12
N ALA A 16 -11.26 -7.96 17.46
CA ALA A 16 -11.22 -8.01 16.01
C ALA A 16 -11.88 -9.31 15.51
N GLY A 17 -12.50 -9.28 14.33
CA GLY A 17 -13.21 -10.43 13.77
C GLY A 17 -14.55 -10.70 14.45
N GLY A 18 -14.83 -11.96 14.76
CA GLY A 18 -16.01 -12.42 15.47
C GLY A 18 -17.35 -12.04 14.83
N TRP A 19 -18.41 -11.94 15.63
CA TRP A 19 -19.76 -11.56 15.19
C TRP A 19 -19.82 -10.13 14.60
N GLY A 20 -18.92 -9.25 15.04
CA GLY A 20 -18.81 -7.89 14.49
C GLY A 20 -18.49 -7.91 13.00
N ALA A 21 -17.51 -8.72 12.59
CA ALA A 21 -17.14 -8.89 11.18
C ALA A 21 -18.28 -9.49 10.34
N LEU A 22 -18.94 -10.53 10.83
CA LEU A 22 -20.07 -11.14 10.10
C LEU A 22 -21.24 -10.16 9.89
N ARG A 23 -21.57 -9.35 10.90
CA ARG A 23 -22.60 -8.32 10.77
C ARG A 23 -22.23 -7.25 9.76
N ALA A 24 -20.95 -6.83 9.77
CA ALA A 24 -20.44 -5.84 8.82
C ALA A 24 -20.48 -6.36 7.37
N VAL A 25 -20.10 -7.62 7.14
CA VAL A 25 -20.21 -8.29 5.83
C VAL A 25 -21.67 -8.37 5.38
N ALA A 26 -22.58 -8.83 6.25
CA ALA A 26 -24.02 -8.90 5.93
C ALA A 26 -24.59 -7.52 5.58
N GLY A 27 -24.19 -6.49 6.32
CA GLY A 27 -24.57 -5.10 6.03
C GLY A 27 -24.04 -4.59 4.68
N ALA A 28 -22.79 -4.91 4.32
CA ALA A 28 -22.20 -4.55 3.03
C ALA A 28 -22.97 -5.21 1.87
N ILE A 29 -23.21 -6.53 1.95
CA ILE A 29 -23.98 -7.29 0.97
C ILE A 29 -25.38 -6.67 0.77
N SER A 30 -26.07 -6.38 1.88
CA SER A 30 -27.40 -5.78 1.84
C SER A 30 -27.42 -4.42 1.13
N LYS A 31 -26.44 -3.56 1.40
CA LYS A 31 -26.34 -2.23 0.78
C LYS A 31 -26.08 -2.28 -0.73
N GLN A 32 -25.40 -3.29 -1.22
CA GLN A 32 -25.04 -3.42 -2.63
C GLN A 32 -26.12 -4.13 -3.47
N MET A 33 -27.21 -4.61 -2.85
CA MET A 33 -28.42 -5.13 -3.49
C MET A 33 -28.21 -6.33 -4.43
N ALA A 34 -27.20 -7.16 -4.21
CA ALA A 34 -26.81 -8.26 -5.10
C ALA A 34 -26.51 -9.56 -4.34
N VAL A 35 -27.31 -9.91 -3.31
CA VAL A 35 -27.06 -10.99 -2.34
C VAL A 35 -26.63 -12.32 -2.97
N VAL A 36 -27.35 -12.80 -3.99
CA VAL A 36 -27.05 -14.09 -4.64
C VAL A 36 -25.73 -14.01 -5.42
N ARG A 37 -25.52 -12.93 -6.16
CA ARG A 37 -24.32 -12.68 -6.95
C ARG A 37 -23.09 -12.59 -6.05
N GLU A 38 -23.17 -11.81 -4.97
CA GLU A 38 -22.10 -11.59 -4.02
C GLU A 38 -21.75 -12.84 -3.22
N THR A 39 -22.75 -13.58 -2.72
CA THR A 39 -22.52 -14.85 -2.02
C THR A 39 -21.85 -15.89 -2.93
N SER A 40 -22.23 -15.93 -4.21
CA SER A 40 -21.59 -16.79 -5.20
C SER A 40 -20.12 -16.39 -5.44
N ALA A 41 -19.84 -15.08 -5.51
CA ALA A 41 -18.49 -14.56 -5.65
C ALA A 41 -17.62 -14.91 -4.43
N MET A 42 -18.12 -14.68 -3.21
CA MET A 42 -17.36 -14.95 -1.98
C MET A 42 -16.93 -16.41 -1.82
N ARG A 43 -17.71 -17.38 -2.33
CA ARG A 43 -17.33 -18.79 -2.36
C ARG A 43 -16.20 -19.12 -3.35
N ARG A 44 -15.87 -18.20 -4.22
CA ARG A 44 -14.83 -18.35 -5.25
C ARG A 44 -13.60 -17.48 -4.98
N MET A 45 -13.71 -16.56 -4.02
CA MET A 45 -12.59 -15.70 -3.63
C MET A 45 -11.49 -16.51 -2.95
N ASN A 46 -10.25 -16.31 -3.39
CA ASN A 46 -9.05 -16.98 -2.87
C ASN A 46 -9.17 -18.54 -2.93
N GLN A 47 -9.79 -19.04 -3.96
CA GLN A 47 -9.95 -20.48 -4.20
C GLN A 47 -9.14 -20.89 -5.46
N PRO A 48 -8.58 -22.11 -5.51
CA PRO A 48 -7.73 -22.55 -6.63
C PRO A 48 -8.32 -22.36 -8.04
N ASN A 49 -9.64 -22.44 -8.16
CA ASN A 49 -10.37 -22.23 -9.43
C ASN A 49 -11.29 -21.00 -9.37
N GLY A 50 -10.93 -20.01 -8.60
CA GLY A 50 -11.66 -18.79 -8.42
C GLY A 50 -10.85 -17.57 -8.83
N PHE A 51 -11.14 -16.47 -8.18
CA PHE A 51 -10.42 -15.22 -8.36
C PHE A 51 -9.74 -14.81 -7.05
N ASP A 52 -8.60 -14.14 -7.21
CA ASP A 52 -7.87 -13.55 -6.11
C ASP A 52 -8.55 -12.27 -5.61
N CYS A 53 -8.61 -12.09 -4.29
CA CYS A 53 -9.26 -10.93 -3.67
C CYS A 53 -8.64 -9.62 -4.16
N PRO A 54 -9.44 -8.64 -4.65
CA PRO A 54 -8.90 -7.34 -5.08
C PRO A 54 -8.46 -6.43 -3.92
N GLY A 55 -8.47 -6.94 -2.69
CA GLY A 55 -8.06 -6.22 -1.49
C GLY A 55 -6.55 -6.17 -1.32
N CYS A 56 -6.03 -6.91 -0.34
CA CYS A 56 -4.63 -6.91 0.04
C CYS A 56 -3.82 -8.06 -0.60
N ALA A 57 -2.49 -7.96 -0.46
CA ALA A 57 -1.54 -8.94 -0.97
C ALA A 57 -1.17 -10.02 0.08
N TRP A 58 -2.09 -10.40 0.98
CA TRP A 58 -1.83 -11.51 1.90
C TRP A 58 -1.97 -12.85 1.17
N PRO A 59 -1.01 -13.79 1.29
CA PRO A 59 -1.00 -15.05 0.56
C PRO A 59 -2.16 -15.96 0.93
N ASP A 60 -2.45 -16.92 0.04
CA ASP A 60 -3.41 -17.98 0.27
C ASP A 60 -2.76 -19.16 0.97
N PRO A 61 -3.40 -19.78 1.98
CA PRO A 61 -2.88 -20.99 2.61
C PRO A 61 -3.00 -22.19 1.67
N LYS A 62 -2.14 -23.21 1.86
CA LYS A 62 -2.18 -24.44 1.04
C LYS A 62 -3.53 -25.18 1.11
N HIS A 63 -4.21 -25.09 2.25
CA HIS A 63 -5.52 -25.66 2.48
C HIS A 63 -6.52 -24.55 2.72
N THR A 64 -7.29 -24.22 1.68
CA THR A 64 -8.34 -23.21 1.77
C THR A 64 -9.59 -23.75 2.44
N SER A 65 -10.23 -22.94 3.28
CA SER A 65 -11.59 -23.19 3.75
C SER A 65 -12.59 -22.89 2.62
N SER A 66 -13.85 -23.33 2.78
CA SER A 66 -14.93 -22.97 1.82
C SER A 66 -15.22 -21.46 1.79
N PHE A 67 -14.70 -20.70 2.78
CA PHE A 67 -14.87 -19.26 2.94
C PHE A 67 -13.51 -18.62 3.27
N GLU A 68 -12.64 -18.54 2.27
CA GLU A 68 -11.29 -18.00 2.42
C GLU A 68 -11.28 -16.48 2.19
N PHE A 69 -12.01 -15.76 3.03
CA PHE A 69 -12.08 -14.29 2.96
C PHE A 69 -12.10 -13.64 4.36
N CYS A 70 -11.68 -12.39 4.41
CA CYS A 70 -11.84 -11.53 5.58
C CYS A 70 -12.96 -10.53 5.37
N GLU A 71 -13.29 -9.77 6.41
CA GLU A 71 -14.30 -8.71 6.35
C GLU A 71 -14.02 -7.70 5.23
N ASN A 72 -12.80 -7.18 5.14
CA ASN A 72 -12.46 -6.18 4.12
C ASN A 72 -12.46 -6.75 2.71
N GLY A 73 -12.02 -8.01 2.53
CA GLY A 73 -12.14 -8.71 1.24
C GLY A 73 -13.59 -8.91 0.81
N ALA A 74 -14.46 -9.29 1.74
CA ALA A 74 -15.89 -9.40 1.46
C ALA A 74 -16.51 -8.05 1.08
N LYS A 75 -16.17 -6.96 1.79
CA LYS A 75 -16.60 -5.61 1.44
C LYS A 75 -16.09 -5.17 0.06
N ALA A 76 -14.82 -5.44 -0.26
CA ALA A 76 -14.25 -5.13 -1.57
C ALA A 76 -14.96 -5.86 -2.71
N VAL A 77 -15.27 -7.16 -2.51
CA VAL A 77 -16.01 -7.96 -3.49
C VAL A 77 -17.46 -7.50 -3.62
N SER A 78 -18.15 -7.20 -2.50
CA SER A 78 -19.51 -6.64 -2.55
C SER A 78 -19.52 -5.30 -3.29
N TRP A 79 -18.54 -4.46 -3.06
CA TRP A 79 -18.38 -3.16 -3.72
C TRP A 79 -18.19 -3.29 -5.23
N GLU A 80 -17.45 -4.30 -5.69
CA GLU A 80 -17.24 -4.59 -7.11
C GLU A 80 -18.42 -5.32 -7.75
N ALA A 81 -18.99 -6.32 -7.06
CA ALA A 81 -20.10 -7.13 -7.55
C ALA A 81 -21.47 -6.46 -7.46
N THR A 82 -21.55 -5.22 -7.03
CA THR A 82 -22.77 -4.43 -6.83
C THR A 82 -23.77 -4.50 -8.01
N SER A 83 -25.07 -4.36 -7.72
CA SER A 83 -26.09 -4.17 -8.74
C SER A 83 -26.22 -2.73 -9.21
N LYS A 84 -25.63 -1.76 -8.51
CA LYS A 84 -25.66 -0.34 -8.89
C LYS A 84 -24.82 -0.06 -10.14
N ARG A 85 -25.27 0.90 -10.95
CA ARG A 85 -24.63 1.27 -12.23
C ARG A 85 -24.59 2.78 -12.42
N ALA A 86 -23.40 3.32 -12.67
CA ALA A 86 -23.20 4.66 -13.20
C ALA A 86 -23.27 4.59 -14.74
N THR A 87 -24.47 4.83 -15.26
CA THR A 87 -24.80 4.73 -16.70
C THR A 87 -24.68 6.09 -17.38
N PRO A 88 -24.76 6.18 -18.73
CA PRO A 88 -24.83 7.47 -19.43
C PRO A 88 -25.99 8.38 -18.93
N GLU A 89 -27.12 7.78 -18.53
CA GLU A 89 -28.25 8.56 -17.98
C GLU A 89 -27.92 9.15 -16.59
N PHE A 90 -27.10 8.52 -15.81
CA PHE A 90 -26.58 9.09 -14.56
C PHE A 90 -25.76 10.36 -14.87
N PHE A 91 -24.79 10.25 -15.77
CA PHE A 91 -23.95 11.39 -16.17
C PHE A 91 -24.72 12.52 -16.85
N ALA A 92 -25.77 12.20 -17.61
CA ALA A 92 -26.62 13.21 -18.22
C ALA A 92 -27.47 14.01 -17.20
N LYS A 93 -27.67 13.47 -16.01
CA LYS A 93 -28.45 14.11 -14.92
C LYS A 93 -27.60 14.93 -13.97
N HIS A 94 -26.28 14.64 -13.86
CA HIS A 94 -25.39 15.23 -12.88
C HIS A 94 -24.22 15.92 -13.58
N THR A 95 -24.11 17.22 -13.40
CA THR A 95 -22.94 17.96 -13.89
C THR A 95 -21.69 17.59 -13.08
N VAL A 96 -20.50 17.75 -13.68
CA VAL A 96 -19.24 17.52 -12.97
C VAL A 96 -19.11 18.49 -11.80
N SER A 97 -19.59 19.73 -11.95
CA SER A 97 -19.63 20.73 -10.87
C SER A 97 -20.53 20.30 -9.71
N GLU A 98 -21.68 19.65 -9.97
CA GLU A 98 -22.52 19.06 -8.92
C GLU A 98 -21.82 17.88 -8.23
N LEU A 99 -21.28 16.93 -9.00
CA LEU A 99 -20.57 15.75 -8.49
C LEU A 99 -19.33 16.13 -7.67
N TRP A 100 -18.70 17.26 -7.96
CA TRP A 100 -17.57 17.78 -7.18
C TRP A 100 -17.93 18.02 -5.71
N GLY A 101 -19.17 18.40 -5.42
CA GLY A 101 -19.69 18.59 -4.06
C GLY A 101 -19.97 17.30 -3.28
N TRP A 102 -19.94 16.13 -3.95
CA TRP A 102 -20.21 14.85 -3.29
C TRP A 102 -19.01 14.32 -2.53
N HIS A 103 -19.26 13.50 -1.49
CA HIS A 103 -18.17 12.79 -0.80
C HIS A 103 -17.59 11.68 -1.68
N ASP A 104 -16.30 11.38 -1.53
CA ASP A 104 -15.63 10.33 -2.29
C ASP A 104 -16.28 8.95 -2.14
N HIS A 105 -16.70 8.60 -0.92
CA HIS A 105 -17.51 7.39 -0.68
C HIS A 105 -18.79 7.37 -1.53
N GLN A 106 -19.50 8.51 -1.64
CA GLN A 106 -20.74 8.60 -2.39
C GLN A 106 -20.50 8.42 -3.89
N LEU A 107 -19.45 9.03 -4.44
CA LEU A 107 -19.08 8.87 -5.86
C LEU A 107 -18.86 7.39 -6.22
N GLU A 108 -18.11 6.67 -5.38
CA GLU A 108 -17.85 5.24 -5.62
C GLU A 108 -19.09 4.36 -5.35
N ASP A 109 -20.01 4.75 -4.45
CA ASP A 109 -21.22 3.99 -4.10
C ASP A 109 -22.29 4.05 -5.21
N GLU A 110 -22.18 4.95 -6.21
CA GLU A 110 -23.05 4.97 -7.39
C GLU A 110 -22.92 3.71 -8.26
N GLY A 111 -21.86 2.93 -8.08
CA GLY A 111 -21.72 1.60 -8.64
C GLY A 111 -20.74 1.53 -9.81
N ARG A 112 -20.95 0.51 -10.66
CA ARG A 112 -20.05 0.21 -11.76
C ARG A 112 -20.26 1.15 -12.94
N LEU A 113 -19.14 1.70 -13.45
CA LEU A 113 -19.11 2.37 -14.75
C LEU A 113 -19.51 1.37 -15.85
N THR A 114 -20.18 1.85 -16.89
CA THR A 114 -20.75 0.96 -17.91
C THR A 114 -20.31 1.27 -19.34
N HIS A 115 -20.12 2.53 -19.70
CA HIS A 115 -19.81 2.98 -21.07
C HIS A 115 -18.58 3.89 -21.08
N PRO A 116 -17.81 3.92 -22.18
CA PRO A 116 -16.80 4.95 -22.36
C PRO A 116 -17.46 6.34 -22.37
N MET A 117 -16.88 7.26 -21.62
CA MET A 117 -17.43 8.60 -21.43
C MET A 117 -16.35 9.65 -21.72
N ALA A 118 -16.72 10.72 -22.38
CA ALA A 118 -15.86 11.88 -22.57
C ALA A 118 -16.52 13.13 -21.99
N TYR A 119 -15.74 14.01 -21.39
CA TYR A 119 -16.26 15.26 -20.84
C TYR A 119 -16.66 16.23 -21.95
N ASP A 120 -17.88 16.76 -21.87
CA ASP A 120 -18.37 17.86 -22.70
C ASP A 120 -18.47 19.15 -21.89
N LYS A 121 -17.64 20.11 -22.24
CA LYS A 121 -17.57 21.40 -21.57
C LYS A 121 -18.85 22.22 -21.71
N ALA A 122 -19.62 22.03 -22.80
CA ALA A 122 -20.80 22.84 -23.07
C ALA A 122 -21.94 22.48 -22.11
N SER A 123 -22.08 21.21 -21.77
CA SER A 123 -23.05 20.69 -20.82
C SER A 123 -22.55 20.53 -19.40
N ASP A 124 -21.25 20.64 -19.16
CA ASP A 124 -20.57 20.30 -17.91
C ASP A 124 -20.85 18.86 -17.46
N THR A 125 -21.00 17.93 -18.42
CA THR A 125 -21.31 16.53 -18.15
C THR A 125 -20.35 15.60 -18.88
N TYR A 126 -20.27 14.35 -18.43
CA TYR A 126 -19.69 13.28 -19.22
C TYR A 126 -20.73 12.74 -20.20
N VAL A 127 -20.39 12.64 -21.48
CA VAL A 127 -21.23 12.10 -22.55
C VAL A 127 -20.67 10.78 -23.06
N GLU A 128 -21.57 9.87 -23.46
CA GLU A 128 -21.19 8.58 -24.03
C GLU A 128 -20.45 8.75 -25.34
N VAL A 129 -19.37 7.99 -25.52
CA VAL A 129 -18.64 7.86 -26.79
C VAL A 129 -18.46 6.38 -27.12
N SER A 130 -18.25 6.05 -28.39
CA SER A 130 -17.90 4.68 -28.75
C SER A 130 -16.47 4.33 -28.33
N TRP A 131 -16.17 3.03 -28.19
CA TRP A 131 -14.79 2.57 -27.95
C TRP A 131 -13.84 3.03 -29.05
N GLU A 132 -14.28 2.99 -30.30
CA GLU A 132 -13.47 3.43 -31.44
C GLU A 132 -13.16 4.94 -31.34
N GLU A 133 -14.15 5.75 -31.04
CA GLU A 133 -13.95 7.18 -30.84
C GLU A 133 -13.03 7.48 -29.65
N ALA A 134 -13.23 6.80 -28.53
CA ALA A 134 -12.38 6.98 -27.36
C ALA A 134 -10.92 6.63 -27.66
N MET A 135 -10.65 5.50 -28.33
CA MET A 135 -9.30 5.11 -28.76
C MET A 135 -8.68 6.09 -29.74
N GLN A 136 -9.48 6.61 -30.69
CA GLN A 136 -9.01 7.62 -31.63
C GLN A 136 -8.60 8.93 -30.92
N ARG A 137 -9.40 9.39 -29.94
CA ARG A 137 -9.09 10.59 -29.15
C ARG A 137 -7.80 10.40 -28.35
N VAL A 138 -7.62 9.25 -27.69
CA VAL A 138 -6.38 8.91 -26.97
C VAL A 138 -5.17 8.93 -27.91
N ALA A 139 -5.29 8.25 -29.06
CA ALA A 139 -4.22 8.18 -30.05
C ALA A 139 -3.84 9.55 -30.62
N VAL A 140 -4.81 10.41 -30.89
CA VAL A 140 -4.58 11.77 -31.36
C VAL A 140 -3.84 12.59 -30.29
N GLY A 141 -4.29 12.51 -29.03
CA GLY A 141 -3.66 13.22 -27.91
C GLY A 141 -2.20 12.81 -27.70
N LEU A 142 -1.92 11.51 -27.71
CA LEU A 142 -0.54 11.00 -27.53
C LEU A 142 0.36 11.36 -28.73
N ARG A 143 -0.13 11.17 -29.96
CA ARG A 143 0.65 11.49 -31.19
C ARG A 143 0.87 12.97 -31.40
N ALA A 144 0.08 13.85 -30.80
CA ALA A 144 0.26 15.28 -30.86
C ALA A 144 1.40 15.81 -29.96
N LEU A 145 1.87 15.00 -29.02
CA LEU A 145 2.99 15.40 -28.16
C LEU A 145 4.30 15.45 -28.93
N PRO A 146 5.06 16.55 -28.79
CA PRO A 146 6.36 16.69 -29.46
C PRO A 146 7.45 15.77 -28.88
N ASP A 147 7.28 15.31 -27.63
CA ASP A 147 8.16 14.39 -26.92
C ASP A 147 7.31 13.36 -26.17
N PRO A 148 7.55 12.04 -26.33
CA PRO A 148 6.88 10.99 -25.56
C PRO A 148 6.97 11.16 -24.05
N ASN A 149 8.04 11.78 -23.53
CA ASN A 149 8.22 12.06 -22.10
C ASN A 149 7.25 13.13 -21.55
N MET A 150 6.41 13.72 -22.40
CA MET A 150 5.32 14.58 -21.95
C MET A 150 4.05 13.78 -21.57
N ALA A 151 4.09 12.46 -21.63
CA ALA A 151 3.02 11.58 -21.18
C ALA A 151 3.43 10.83 -19.90
N GLU A 152 2.47 10.69 -18.97
CA GLU A 152 2.59 9.94 -17.72
C GLU A 152 1.67 8.71 -17.76
N PHE A 153 2.19 7.54 -17.37
CA PHE A 153 1.47 6.27 -17.39
C PHE A 153 1.34 5.73 -15.97
N TYR A 154 0.31 6.19 -15.23
CA TYR A 154 0.05 5.78 -13.86
C TYR A 154 -0.55 4.39 -13.77
N THR A 155 -0.07 3.56 -12.83
CA THR A 155 -0.57 2.20 -12.58
C THR A 155 -1.04 2.03 -11.15
N SER A 156 -2.25 1.48 -10.99
CA SER A 156 -2.77 1.03 -9.70
C SER A 156 -2.16 -0.32 -9.31
N GLY A 157 -1.81 -0.50 -8.05
CA GLY A 157 -1.34 -1.79 -7.51
C GLY A 157 -2.40 -2.91 -7.48
N ARG A 158 -3.53 -2.74 -8.16
CA ARG A 158 -4.57 -3.77 -8.37
C ARG A 158 -4.61 -4.28 -9.81
N ALA A 159 -3.89 -3.67 -10.73
CA ALA A 159 -3.76 -4.19 -12.08
C ALA A 159 -3.18 -5.61 -12.05
N SER A 160 -3.58 -6.46 -12.99
CA SER A 160 -2.99 -7.80 -13.10
C SER A 160 -1.60 -7.75 -13.70
N ASN A 161 -0.82 -8.83 -13.55
CA ASN A 161 0.49 -8.92 -14.19
C ASN A 161 0.37 -8.76 -15.72
N GLU A 162 -0.65 -9.33 -16.34
CA GLU A 162 -0.90 -9.23 -17.78
C GLU A 162 -1.20 -7.78 -18.19
N ALA A 163 -2.09 -7.09 -17.45
CA ALA A 163 -2.42 -5.70 -17.73
C ALA A 163 -1.21 -4.78 -17.52
N ALA A 164 -0.48 -4.96 -16.42
CA ALA A 164 0.71 -4.17 -16.10
C ALA A 164 1.83 -4.41 -17.12
N PHE A 165 2.05 -5.65 -17.55
CA PHE A 165 3.05 -5.96 -18.56
C PHE A 165 2.72 -5.34 -19.93
N LEU A 166 1.49 -5.46 -20.41
CA LEU A 166 1.09 -4.81 -21.65
C LEU A 166 1.18 -3.29 -21.54
N TYR A 167 0.84 -2.73 -20.37
CA TYR A 167 0.89 -1.29 -20.14
C TYR A 167 2.32 -0.73 -20.20
N GLN A 168 3.27 -1.39 -19.54
CA GLN A 168 4.66 -0.99 -19.62
C GLN A 168 5.25 -1.21 -21.03
N LEU A 169 4.82 -2.26 -21.72
CA LEU A 169 5.24 -2.52 -23.10
C LEU A 169 4.77 -1.41 -24.04
N PHE A 170 3.49 -1.00 -23.91
CA PHE A 170 2.89 0.11 -24.66
C PHE A 170 3.64 1.43 -24.41
N ALA A 171 3.84 1.82 -23.15
CA ALA A 171 4.50 3.08 -22.83
C ALA A 171 5.95 3.11 -23.33
N ARG A 172 6.68 1.99 -23.27
CA ARG A 172 8.05 1.90 -23.78
C ARG A 172 8.15 1.87 -25.30
N GLU A 173 7.19 1.21 -25.98
CA GLU A 173 7.13 1.27 -27.44
C GLU A 173 6.71 2.68 -27.91
N TYR A 174 5.86 3.37 -27.14
CA TYR A 174 5.53 4.78 -27.37
C TYR A 174 6.74 5.70 -27.16
N GLY A 175 7.68 5.37 -26.26
CA GLY A 175 8.96 6.03 -26.10
C GLY A 175 9.22 6.68 -24.74
N THR A 176 8.54 6.25 -23.64
CA THR A 176 8.76 6.82 -22.31
C THR A 176 8.89 5.76 -21.22
N ASN A 177 9.59 6.10 -20.13
CA ASN A 177 9.65 5.37 -18.86
C ASN A 177 8.93 6.11 -17.72
N ASN A 178 8.05 7.05 -18.01
CA ASN A 178 7.29 7.74 -16.99
C ASN A 178 6.21 6.82 -16.41
N PHE A 179 6.53 6.13 -15.32
CA PHE A 179 5.66 5.19 -14.64
C PHE A 179 5.41 5.60 -13.20
N PRO A 180 4.67 6.70 -12.96
CA PRO A 180 4.13 6.91 -11.62
C PRO A 180 3.26 5.72 -11.23
N ASP A 181 3.46 5.16 -10.05
CA ASP A 181 2.69 3.99 -9.63
C ASP A 181 2.29 4.02 -8.15
N CYS A 182 1.44 3.08 -7.78
CA CYS A 182 0.99 2.92 -6.41
C CYS A 182 2.13 2.54 -5.45
N SER A 183 3.17 1.82 -5.92
CA SER A 183 4.33 1.43 -5.11
C SER A 183 5.12 2.65 -4.64
N ASN A 184 5.26 3.67 -5.49
CA ASN A 184 5.94 4.93 -5.14
C ASN A 184 5.34 5.57 -3.87
N MET A 185 4.03 5.46 -3.67
CA MET A 185 3.33 6.02 -2.51
C MET A 185 3.18 5.04 -1.34
N CYS A 186 3.71 3.80 -1.45
CA CYS A 186 3.45 2.72 -0.51
C CYS A 186 4.73 2.12 0.07
N HIS A 187 5.39 1.29 -0.71
CA HIS A 187 6.55 0.49 -0.28
C HIS A 187 7.80 0.69 -1.16
N GLU A 188 7.90 1.80 -1.88
CA GLU A 188 9.10 2.08 -2.68
C GLU A 188 10.36 2.16 -1.81
N ALA A 189 10.24 2.69 -0.58
CA ALA A 189 11.32 2.65 0.40
C ALA A 189 11.85 1.22 0.67
N THR A 190 10.98 0.20 0.59
CA THR A 190 11.40 -1.21 0.64
C THR A 190 12.09 -1.64 -0.65
N SER A 191 11.54 -1.26 -1.81
CA SER A 191 12.07 -1.61 -3.13
C SER A 191 13.46 -0.99 -3.39
N VAL A 192 13.76 0.13 -2.74
CA VAL A 192 15.07 0.80 -2.78
C VAL A 192 16.00 0.31 -1.66
N GLY A 193 15.50 0.20 -0.43
CA GLY A 193 16.33 -0.08 0.74
C GLY A 193 16.83 -1.52 0.82
N LEU A 194 15.96 -2.51 0.58
CA LEU A 194 16.36 -3.92 0.68
C LEU A 194 17.36 -4.35 -0.40
N PRO A 195 17.30 -3.91 -1.68
CA PRO A 195 18.34 -4.21 -2.64
C PRO A 195 19.73 -3.74 -2.22
N GLN A 196 19.81 -2.60 -1.52
CA GLN A 196 21.08 -2.09 -0.99
C GLN A 196 21.61 -2.93 0.15
N SER A 197 20.73 -3.54 0.98
CA SER A 197 21.12 -4.40 2.12
C SER A 197 21.33 -5.85 1.71
N ILE A 198 20.36 -6.46 1.01
CA ILE A 198 20.31 -7.91 0.78
C ILE A 198 20.16 -8.30 -0.70
N GLY A 199 20.23 -7.35 -1.61
CA GLY A 199 20.21 -7.59 -3.06
C GLY A 199 18.82 -7.85 -3.66
N VAL A 200 17.72 -7.73 -2.90
CA VAL A 200 16.35 -7.95 -3.41
C VAL A 200 15.35 -7.03 -2.73
N GLY A 201 14.46 -6.40 -3.49
CA GLY A 201 13.42 -5.49 -3.00
C GLY A 201 12.15 -6.19 -2.48
N LYS A 202 12.23 -7.43 -2.03
CA LYS A 202 11.12 -8.28 -1.62
C LYS A 202 11.37 -8.89 -0.25
N GLY A 203 10.30 -9.36 0.40
CA GLY A 203 10.41 -10.13 1.64
C GLY A 203 11.12 -11.47 1.44
N THR A 204 11.67 -11.99 2.53
CA THR A 204 12.42 -13.27 2.51
C THR A 204 11.66 -14.42 3.16
N VAL A 205 10.44 -14.18 3.66
CA VAL A 205 9.62 -15.20 4.32
C VAL A 205 8.56 -15.76 3.39
N SER A 206 8.13 -16.99 3.66
CA SER A 206 6.93 -17.61 3.14
C SER A 206 5.83 -17.65 4.20
N LEU A 207 4.59 -18.05 3.83
CA LEU A 207 3.51 -18.23 4.80
C LEU A 207 3.86 -19.33 5.82
N GLU A 208 4.51 -20.41 5.37
CA GLU A 208 4.94 -21.53 6.19
C GLU A 208 6.00 -21.14 7.24
N ASP A 209 6.80 -20.11 6.99
CA ASP A 209 7.78 -19.65 7.98
C ASP A 209 7.14 -19.20 9.29
N PHE A 210 5.89 -18.73 9.25
CA PHE A 210 5.13 -18.37 10.46
C PHE A 210 4.84 -19.58 11.37
N ASP A 211 4.79 -20.80 10.82
CA ASP A 211 4.61 -22.03 11.60
C ASP A 211 5.87 -22.39 12.41
N HIS A 212 7.02 -21.86 11.99
CA HIS A 212 8.33 -22.23 12.54
C HIS A 212 9.01 -21.10 13.31
N CYS A 213 8.50 -19.87 13.30
CA CYS A 213 9.13 -18.77 14.01
C CYS A 213 9.01 -18.91 15.53
N ASP A 214 10.02 -18.41 16.23
CA ASP A 214 10.09 -18.37 17.69
C ASP A 214 9.60 -17.03 18.26
N ALA A 215 9.58 -15.97 17.43
CA ALA A 215 9.01 -14.66 17.77
C ALA A 215 8.65 -13.86 16.51
N ILE A 216 7.66 -12.97 16.65
CA ILE A 216 7.32 -11.97 15.63
C ILE A 216 7.48 -10.57 16.22
N PHE A 217 8.08 -9.67 15.42
CA PHE A 217 8.07 -8.22 15.65
C PHE A 217 7.21 -7.56 14.59
N SER A 218 6.14 -6.88 15.00
CA SER A 218 5.24 -6.14 14.09
C SER A 218 5.46 -4.64 14.30
N ILE A 219 5.94 -3.95 13.27
CA ILE A 219 6.38 -2.55 13.36
C ILE A 219 5.59 -1.70 12.35
N GLY A 220 4.91 -0.66 12.83
CA GLY A 220 4.20 0.29 11.97
C GLY A 220 3.16 -0.35 11.05
N HIS A 221 2.47 -1.39 11.50
CA HIS A 221 1.50 -2.15 10.75
C HIS A 221 0.20 -2.37 11.54
N ASN A 222 -0.96 -2.33 10.86
CA ASN A 222 -2.26 -2.67 11.41
C ASN A 222 -2.92 -3.76 10.57
N PRO A 223 -2.64 -5.05 10.84
CA PRO A 223 -3.19 -6.16 10.07
C PRO A 223 -4.72 -6.24 10.16
N GLY A 224 -5.33 -5.85 11.28
CA GLY A 224 -6.78 -5.85 11.43
C GLY A 224 -7.52 -4.96 10.43
N THR A 225 -6.84 -3.93 9.92
CA THR A 225 -7.38 -3.02 8.91
C THR A 225 -6.84 -3.34 7.51
N ASN A 226 -5.54 -3.63 7.38
CA ASN A 226 -4.89 -3.74 6.07
C ASN A 226 -4.80 -5.18 5.53
N HIS A 227 -4.61 -6.17 6.42
CA HIS A 227 -4.40 -7.58 6.08
C HIS A 227 -5.17 -8.51 7.02
N PRO A 228 -6.52 -8.43 7.12
CA PRO A 228 -7.24 -9.13 8.18
C PRO A 228 -7.10 -10.65 8.17
N ARG A 229 -6.77 -11.28 7.02
CA ARG A 229 -6.48 -12.73 6.97
C ARG A 229 -5.20 -13.09 7.74
N MET A 230 -4.24 -12.17 7.86
CA MET A 230 -3.04 -12.35 8.68
C MET A 230 -3.38 -12.58 10.17
N LEU A 231 -4.54 -12.12 10.65
CA LEU A 231 -4.95 -12.34 12.04
C LEU A 231 -5.10 -13.83 12.37
N GLY A 232 -5.53 -14.65 11.39
CA GLY A 232 -5.54 -16.11 11.52
C GLY A 232 -4.14 -16.69 11.79
N THR A 233 -3.17 -16.28 10.99
CA THR A 233 -1.77 -16.69 11.15
C THR A 233 -1.18 -16.22 12.48
N LEU A 234 -1.38 -14.93 12.85
CA LEU A 234 -0.91 -14.42 14.15
C LEU A 234 -1.56 -15.15 15.33
N ARG A 235 -2.85 -15.53 15.21
CA ARG A 235 -3.55 -16.33 16.22
C ARG A 235 -2.88 -17.70 16.42
N GLU A 236 -2.51 -18.39 15.35
CA GLU A 236 -1.83 -19.68 15.41
C GLU A 236 -0.45 -19.55 16.06
N VAL A 237 0.30 -18.50 15.73
CA VAL A 237 1.58 -18.17 16.36
C VAL A 237 1.41 -17.90 17.85
N ALA A 238 0.43 -17.08 18.26
CA ALA A 238 0.14 -16.77 19.66
C ALA A 238 -0.30 -18.00 20.43
N GLN A 239 -1.16 -18.85 19.85
CA GLN A 239 -1.63 -20.11 20.48
C GLN A 239 -0.51 -21.13 20.66
N ARG A 240 0.55 -21.08 19.83
CA ARG A 240 1.77 -21.87 20.00
C ARG A 240 2.68 -21.33 21.12
N GLY A 241 2.38 -20.13 21.64
CA GLY A 241 3.13 -19.49 22.71
C GLY A 241 4.37 -18.69 22.21
N ALA A 242 4.53 -18.49 20.91
CA ALA A 242 5.57 -17.62 20.38
C ALA A 242 5.17 -16.15 20.59
N PRO A 243 6.07 -15.33 21.20
CA PRO A 243 5.76 -13.94 21.50
C PRO A 243 5.59 -13.09 20.22
N ILE A 244 4.62 -12.19 20.25
CA ILE A 244 4.38 -11.16 19.24
C ILE A 244 4.59 -9.82 19.90
N ILE A 245 5.63 -9.12 19.50
CA ILE A 245 6.02 -7.80 19.99
C ILE A 245 5.57 -6.74 18.99
N VAL A 246 4.85 -5.74 19.47
CA VAL A 246 4.27 -4.70 18.60
C VAL A 246 4.87 -3.33 18.93
N PHE A 247 5.28 -2.62 17.88
CA PHE A 247 5.66 -1.21 17.92
C PHE A 247 4.72 -0.41 17.00
N ASN A 248 3.81 0.35 17.58
CA ASN A 248 2.89 1.23 16.87
C ASN A 248 2.60 2.48 17.71
N PRO A 249 2.26 3.64 17.12
CA PRO A 249 2.01 4.85 17.90
C PRO A 249 0.69 4.83 18.67
N LEU A 250 -0.29 4.01 18.25
CA LEU A 250 -1.63 3.91 18.87
C LEU A 250 -2.08 2.45 18.93
N PRO A 251 -2.94 2.08 19.89
CA PRO A 251 -3.45 0.72 19.98
C PRO A 251 -4.33 0.39 18.77
N GLU A 252 -4.10 -0.79 18.22
CA GLU A 252 -4.84 -1.33 17.07
C GLU A 252 -5.51 -2.64 17.46
N ARG A 253 -6.83 -2.66 17.44
CA ARG A 253 -7.65 -3.79 17.91
C ARG A 253 -7.24 -5.13 17.28
N GLY A 254 -6.86 -5.12 16.00
CA GLY A 254 -6.40 -6.31 15.29
C GLY A 254 -5.02 -6.83 15.71
N LEU A 255 -4.29 -6.12 16.57
CA LEU A 255 -3.06 -6.59 17.19
C LEU A 255 -3.23 -6.91 18.68
N GLU A 256 -4.35 -6.52 19.27
CA GLU A 256 -4.64 -6.83 20.68
C GLU A 256 -5.29 -8.19 20.81
N ARG A 257 -6.50 -8.36 20.29
CA ARG A 257 -7.27 -9.61 20.46
C ARG A 257 -8.15 -9.92 19.26
N PHE A 258 -8.26 -11.20 18.94
CA PHE A 258 -8.96 -11.69 17.77
C PHE A 258 -9.83 -12.88 18.07
N VAL A 259 -11.05 -12.89 17.51
CA VAL A 259 -11.95 -14.05 17.45
C VAL A 259 -12.06 -14.47 15.99
N SER A 260 -11.65 -15.71 15.69
CA SER A 260 -11.71 -16.22 14.33
C SER A 260 -13.16 -16.52 13.92
N PRO A 261 -13.70 -15.84 12.88
CA PRO A 261 -15.04 -16.17 12.37
C PRO A 261 -15.13 -17.58 11.78
N GLN A 262 -14.01 -18.22 11.49
CA GLN A 262 -13.95 -19.59 10.97
C GLN A 262 -13.84 -20.65 12.08
N SER A 263 -13.72 -20.25 13.35
CA SER A 263 -13.69 -21.16 14.50
C SER A 263 -15.05 -21.24 15.17
N PRO A 264 -15.84 -22.33 14.98
CA PRO A 264 -17.14 -22.47 15.64
C PRO A 264 -17.07 -22.37 17.18
N ALA A 265 -16.00 -22.90 17.77
CA ALA A 265 -15.80 -22.86 19.21
C ALA A 265 -15.60 -21.44 19.73
N GLU A 266 -14.79 -20.62 19.05
CA GLU A 266 -14.58 -19.21 19.42
C GLU A 266 -15.84 -18.38 19.19
N MET A 267 -16.56 -18.63 18.09
CA MET A 267 -17.82 -17.95 17.78
C MET A 267 -18.91 -18.24 18.81
N LEU A 268 -18.99 -19.47 19.34
CA LEU A 268 -19.95 -19.84 20.38
C LEU A 268 -19.57 -19.28 21.75
N THR A 269 -18.30 -19.34 22.11
CA THR A 269 -17.84 -18.97 23.45
C THR A 269 -17.52 -17.49 23.58
N GLY A 270 -17.24 -16.79 22.46
CA GLY A 270 -16.72 -15.43 22.44
C GLY A 270 -15.27 -15.33 22.95
N LYS A 271 -14.58 -16.47 23.14
CA LYS A 271 -13.20 -16.48 23.65
C LYS A 271 -12.25 -15.93 22.58
N ALA A 272 -11.70 -14.77 22.84
CA ALA A 272 -10.67 -14.16 21.97
C ALA A 272 -9.28 -14.74 22.30
N THR A 273 -8.43 -14.80 21.27
CA THR A 273 -6.97 -14.99 21.42
C THR A 273 -6.30 -13.64 21.57
N GLU A 274 -5.55 -13.42 22.64
CA GLU A 274 -4.66 -12.29 22.79
C GLU A 274 -3.51 -12.48 21.81
N LEU A 275 -3.29 -11.48 20.92
CA LEU A 275 -2.27 -11.57 19.87
C LEU A 275 -0.94 -10.99 20.33
N ALA A 276 -0.90 -9.70 20.66
CA ALA A 276 0.33 -9.08 21.14
C ALA A 276 0.68 -9.58 22.55
N THR A 277 1.90 -10.12 22.70
CA THR A 277 2.46 -10.42 24.00
C THR A 277 2.84 -9.12 24.72
N THR A 278 3.39 -8.16 23.98
CA THR A 278 3.70 -6.82 24.49
C THR A 278 3.46 -5.79 23.40
N TYR A 279 2.86 -4.67 23.79
CA TYR A 279 2.52 -3.56 22.89
C TYR A 279 3.23 -2.28 23.35
N TYR A 280 4.18 -1.79 22.56
CA TYR A 280 4.92 -0.56 22.82
C TYR A 280 4.37 0.59 21.95
N LYS A 281 3.90 1.66 22.60
CA LYS A 281 3.42 2.87 21.92
C LYS A 281 4.60 3.78 21.58
N VAL A 282 5.21 3.54 20.42
CA VAL A 282 6.35 4.34 19.93
C VAL A 282 5.88 5.70 19.41
N LYS A 283 6.62 6.76 19.71
CA LYS A 283 6.40 8.09 19.14
C LYS A 283 6.51 8.02 17.61
N VAL A 284 5.64 8.71 16.88
CA VAL A 284 5.69 8.74 15.41
C VAL A 284 7.04 9.24 14.93
N GLY A 285 7.71 8.44 14.07
CA GLY A 285 9.06 8.70 13.59
C GLY A 285 10.17 8.21 14.52
N GLY A 286 9.83 7.53 15.63
CA GLY A 286 10.79 7.00 16.60
C GLY A 286 11.33 5.60 16.30
N ASP A 287 10.96 5.01 15.18
CA ASP A 287 11.24 3.60 14.86
C ASP A 287 12.75 3.31 14.75
N VAL A 288 13.52 4.17 14.09
CA VAL A 288 14.98 4.04 14.00
C VAL A 288 15.62 4.07 15.39
N ALA A 289 15.12 4.93 16.28
CA ALA A 289 15.64 5.02 17.65
C ALA A 289 15.40 3.72 18.42
N VAL A 290 14.22 3.12 18.31
CA VAL A 290 13.93 1.80 18.91
C VAL A 290 14.86 0.75 18.35
N LEU A 291 15.01 0.66 17.02
CA LEU A 291 15.87 -0.33 16.37
C LEU A 291 17.34 -0.17 16.76
N LYS A 292 17.86 1.08 16.83
CA LYS A 292 19.22 1.34 17.34
C LYS A 292 19.35 0.90 18.81
N GLY A 293 18.36 1.21 19.64
CA GLY A 293 18.34 0.77 21.04
C GLY A 293 18.35 -0.74 21.19
N MET A 294 17.55 -1.46 20.40
CA MET A 294 17.54 -2.93 20.36
C MET A 294 18.92 -3.48 19.93
N MET A 295 19.52 -2.93 18.87
CA MET A 295 20.85 -3.36 18.41
C MET A 295 21.95 -3.09 19.44
N LYS A 296 21.90 -1.96 20.16
CA LYS A 296 22.81 -1.69 21.31
C LYS A 296 22.67 -2.75 22.39
N TYR A 297 21.44 -3.16 22.71
CA TYR A 297 21.22 -4.25 23.67
C TYR A 297 21.77 -5.58 23.17
N VAL A 298 21.61 -5.92 21.88
CA VAL A 298 22.18 -7.13 21.28
C VAL A 298 23.70 -7.16 21.46
N LEU A 299 24.38 -6.04 21.18
CA LEU A 299 25.83 -5.92 21.36
C LEU A 299 26.26 -6.08 22.85
N ALA A 300 25.52 -5.44 23.76
CA ALA A 300 25.80 -5.55 25.21
C ALA A 300 25.55 -6.97 25.72
N ALA A 301 24.48 -7.64 25.28
CA ALA A 301 24.17 -9.01 25.63
C ALA A 301 25.24 -10.00 25.06
N ASP A 302 25.71 -9.73 23.84
CA ASP A 302 26.81 -10.50 23.23
C ASP A 302 28.09 -10.41 24.05
N ALA A 303 28.51 -9.20 24.39
CA ALA A 303 29.71 -8.97 25.22
C ALA A 303 29.58 -9.61 26.60
N ALA A 304 28.43 -9.51 27.25
CA ALA A 304 28.17 -10.11 28.56
C ALA A 304 28.22 -11.64 28.50
N ASP A 305 27.61 -12.26 27.49
CA ASP A 305 27.62 -13.71 27.31
C ASP A 305 29.05 -14.24 27.08
N ARG A 306 29.83 -13.55 26.21
CA ARG A 306 31.24 -13.90 25.97
C ARG A 306 32.10 -13.74 27.22
N ALA A 307 31.91 -12.67 27.98
CA ALA A 307 32.61 -12.47 29.25
C ALA A 307 32.32 -13.57 30.30
N ALA A 308 31.11 -14.17 30.21
CA ALA A 308 30.69 -15.31 31.01
C ALA A 308 31.17 -16.67 30.44
N GLY A 309 31.91 -16.69 29.32
CA GLY A 309 32.41 -17.90 28.67
C GLY A 309 31.40 -18.53 27.68
N GLY A 310 30.34 -17.83 27.35
CA GLY A 310 29.35 -18.25 26.34
C GLY A 310 29.79 -17.97 24.90
N PRO A 311 29.05 -18.45 23.90
CA PRO A 311 29.36 -18.27 22.47
C PRO A 311 29.11 -16.85 21.94
N GLY A 312 28.46 -16.00 22.71
CA GLY A 312 27.93 -14.72 22.27
C GLY A 312 26.48 -14.78 21.77
N LYS A 313 25.95 -13.63 21.35
CA LYS A 313 24.58 -13.50 20.82
C LYS A 313 24.54 -13.13 19.34
N LEU A 314 25.65 -12.66 18.78
CA LEU A 314 25.83 -12.46 17.35
C LEU A 314 26.01 -13.80 16.63
N ASP A 315 25.62 -13.87 15.37
CA ASP A 315 25.94 -15.02 14.50
C ASP A 315 27.26 -14.74 13.77
N ASP A 316 28.40 -14.94 14.48
CA ASP A 316 29.73 -14.61 13.95
C ASP A 316 30.03 -15.32 12.63
N ALA A 317 29.61 -16.58 12.50
CA ALA A 317 29.84 -17.37 11.29
C ALA A 317 29.09 -16.77 10.09
N PHE A 318 27.84 -16.43 10.30
CA PHE A 318 27.03 -15.76 9.27
C PHE A 318 27.60 -14.39 8.91
N ILE A 319 27.94 -13.58 9.93
CA ILE A 319 28.49 -12.23 9.74
C ILE A 319 29.78 -12.30 8.94
N ALA A 320 30.71 -13.14 9.30
CA ALA A 320 32.01 -13.28 8.64
C ALA A 320 31.84 -13.76 7.17
N GLN A 321 30.93 -14.71 6.94
CA GLN A 321 30.76 -15.32 5.61
C GLN A 321 29.92 -14.45 4.69
N HIS A 322 28.85 -13.81 5.20
CA HIS A 322 27.77 -13.25 4.37
C HIS A 322 27.66 -11.74 4.41
N THR A 323 28.32 -11.03 5.35
CA THR A 323 28.05 -9.61 5.54
C THR A 323 29.30 -8.73 5.46
N VAL A 324 29.06 -7.42 5.28
CA VAL A 324 30.07 -6.34 5.40
C VAL A 324 29.45 -5.15 6.13
N GLY A 325 30.29 -4.32 6.76
CA GLY A 325 29.91 -3.03 7.35
C GLY A 325 29.49 -3.09 8.82
N LEU A 326 29.65 -4.21 9.53
CA LEU A 326 29.28 -4.31 10.95
C LEU A 326 30.04 -3.30 11.82
N ASP A 327 31.35 -3.12 11.62
CA ASP A 327 32.16 -2.22 12.43
C ASP A 327 31.65 -0.80 12.40
N ALA A 328 31.31 -0.30 11.19
CA ALA A 328 30.74 1.03 11.02
C ALA A 328 29.37 1.15 11.71
N LEU A 329 28.52 0.10 11.67
CA LEU A 329 27.27 0.08 12.42
C LEU A 329 27.52 0.13 13.93
N VAL A 330 28.50 -0.61 14.44
CA VAL A 330 28.87 -0.59 15.86
C VAL A 330 29.34 0.80 16.30
N ASP A 331 30.13 1.48 15.48
CA ASP A 331 30.57 2.85 15.75
C ASP A 331 29.39 3.83 15.80
N ASP A 332 28.45 3.75 14.86
CA ASP A 332 27.22 4.55 14.84
C ASP A 332 26.34 4.29 16.07
N LEU A 333 26.18 3.02 16.43
CA LEU A 333 25.41 2.64 17.63
C LEU A 333 26.09 3.17 18.90
N ASN A 334 27.42 3.10 19.02
CA ASN A 334 28.17 3.61 20.17
C ASN A 334 28.06 5.15 20.26
N ALA A 335 28.09 5.85 19.16
CA ALA A 335 27.92 7.30 19.10
C ALA A 335 26.49 7.76 19.47
N THR A 336 25.48 6.90 19.32
CA THR A 336 24.09 7.24 19.65
C THR A 336 23.81 7.05 21.15
N SER A 337 23.47 8.13 21.85
CA SER A 337 23.19 8.07 23.31
C SER A 337 21.83 7.44 23.62
N TRP A 338 21.68 6.82 24.78
CA TRP A 338 20.38 6.32 25.25
C TRP A 338 19.37 7.45 25.48
N GLU A 339 19.83 8.61 25.96
CA GLU A 339 18.97 9.80 26.13
C GLU A 339 18.31 10.23 24.82
N THR A 340 19.09 10.25 23.73
CA THR A 340 18.54 10.53 22.38
C THR A 340 17.56 9.46 21.94
N ILE A 341 17.87 8.19 22.19
CA ILE A 341 16.99 7.07 21.86
C ILE A 341 15.65 7.17 22.59
N GLU A 342 15.67 7.39 23.92
CA GLU A 342 14.46 7.50 24.72
C GLU A 342 13.62 8.73 24.32
N ARG A 343 14.24 9.86 24.09
CA ARG A 343 13.57 11.09 23.65
C ARG A 343 12.91 10.93 22.30
N LYS A 344 13.58 10.33 21.33
CA LYS A 344 13.08 10.16 19.96
C LYS A 344 12.04 9.04 19.86
N SER A 345 12.24 7.93 20.54
CA SER A 345 11.30 6.80 20.52
C SER A 345 10.06 7.04 21.41
N GLY A 346 10.22 7.84 22.46
CA GLY A 346 9.19 8.02 23.50
C GLY A 346 9.06 6.79 24.42
N LEU A 347 9.96 5.81 24.30
CA LEU A 347 10.01 4.61 25.13
C LEU A 347 11.19 4.70 26.10
N SER A 348 11.03 4.11 27.28
CA SER A 348 12.15 3.99 28.23
C SER A 348 13.19 3.00 27.74
N ARG A 349 14.43 3.17 28.16
CA ARG A 349 15.50 2.19 27.92
C ARG A 349 15.07 0.80 28.38
N ALA A 350 14.41 0.68 29.52
CA ALA A 350 13.95 -0.60 30.05
C ALA A 350 12.95 -1.30 29.12
N ASP A 351 12.02 -0.55 28.50
CA ASP A 351 11.06 -1.09 27.53
C ASP A 351 11.77 -1.62 26.27
N ILE A 352 12.73 -0.85 25.76
CA ILE A 352 13.50 -1.24 24.56
C ILE A 352 14.36 -2.46 24.85
N GLU A 353 15.04 -2.50 26.01
CA GLU A 353 15.84 -3.64 26.44
C GLU A 353 14.98 -4.89 26.68
N ALA A 354 13.76 -4.75 27.21
CA ALA A 354 12.82 -5.86 27.37
C ALA A 354 12.41 -6.46 26.02
N ALA A 355 12.07 -5.62 25.03
CA ALA A 355 11.77 -6.07 23.68
C ALA A 355 13.00 -6.74 23.02
N ALA A 356 14.18 -6.15 23.17
CA ALA A 356 15.43 -6.69 22.64
C ALA A 356 15.82 -8.01 23.31
N SER A 357 15.49 -8.20 24.58
CA SER A 357 15.69 -9.48 25.29
C SER A 357 14.87 -10.61 24.65
N VAL A 358 13.63 -10.34 24.25
CA VAL A 358 12.83 -11.33 23.48
C VAL A 358 13.55 -11.68 22.18
N TYR A 359 14.05 -10.67 21.44
CA TYR A 359 14.79 -10.86 20.19
C TYR A 359 16.04 -11.72 20.40
N VAL A 360 16.84 -11.45 21.44
CA VAL A 360 18.09 -12.19 21.75
C VAL A 360 17.82 -13.63 22.15
N ASN A 361 16.69 -13.90 22.82
CA ASN A 361 16.35 -15.25 23.29
C ASN A 361 15.65 -16.11 22.21
N ALA A 362 15.03 -15.50 21.21
CA ALA A 362 14.45 -16.20 20.07
C ALA A 362 15.54 -16.58 19.06
N LYS A 363 15.48 -17.77 18.48
CA LYS A 363 16.43 -18.22 17.45
C LYS A 363 15.98 -17.81 16.05
N ARG A 364 14.68 -17.84 15.78
CA ARG A 364 14.07 -17.59 14.48
C ARG A 364 13.07 -16.46 14.63
N VAL A 365 13.38 -15.31 14.08
CA VAL A 365 12.57 -14.09 14.22
C VAL A 365 12.09 -13.61 12.87
N ILE A 366 10.80 -13.36 12.76
CA ILE A 366 10.19 -12.65 11.64
C ILE A 366 9.91 -11.21 12.06
N VAL A 367 10.37 -10.25 11.25
CA VAL A 367 10.00 -8.83 11.40
C VAL A 367 9.02 -8.46 10.30
N CYS A 368 7.78 -8.20 10.70
CA CYS A 368 6.71 -7.70 9.82
C CYS A 368 6.63 -6.19 9.92
N TYR A 369 6.48 -5.50 8.79
CA TYR A 369 6.27 -4.06 8.81
C TYR A 369 5.37 -3.58 7.67
N GLY A 370 4.74 -2.43 7.90
CA GLY A 370 3.86 -1.80 6.92
C GLY A 370 4.26 -0.36 6.60
N MET A 371 3.31 0.41 6.09
CA MET A 371 3.52 1.80 5.69
C MET A 371 3.87 2.73 6.85
N GLY A 372 3.69 2.31 8.10
CA GLY A 372 4.21 3.01 9.29
C GLY A 372 5.73 3.14 9.30
N ILE A 373 6.43 2.34 8.50
CA ILE A 373 7.89 2.36 8.33
C ILE A 373 8.29 3.10 7.05
N THR A 374 7.56 2.91 5.97
CA THR A 374 8.00 3.35 4.62
C THR A 374 7.59 4.78 4.28
N GLN A 375 6.50 5.30 4.83
CA GLN A 375 5.96 6.62 4.48
C GLN A 375 6.52 7.75 5.36
N HIS A 376 7.83 7.74 5.60
CA HIS A 376 8.58 8.77 6.32
C HIS A 376 9.62 9.42 5.40
N LYS A 377 10.11 10.60 5.78
CA LYS A 377 11.20 11.27 5.06
C LYS A 377 12.47 10.43 4.96
N HIS A 378 12.68 9.53 5.92
CA HIS A 378 13.78 8.56 5.98
C HIS A 378 13.28 7.11 5.93
N GLY A 379 12.23 6.86 5.13
CA GLY A 379 11.59 5.54 5.03
C GLY A 379 12.55 4.43 4.57
N THR A 380 13.44 4.75 3.63
CA THR A 380 14.48 3.83 3.16
C THR A 380 15.44 3.43 4.30
N GLU A 381 15.84 4.37 5.16
CA GLU A 381 16.73 4.11 6.30
C GLU A 381 16.05 3.28 7.39
N ASN A 382 14.75 3.49 7.62
CA ASN A 382 13.97 2.61 8.50
C ASN A 382 14.09 1.14 8.07
N VAL A 383 13.99 0.87 6.77
CA VAL A 383 14.12 -0.48 6.21
C VAL A 383 15.53 -1.04 6.40
N HIS A 384 16.58 -0.22 6.21
CA HIS A 384 17.97 -0.61 6.48
C HIS A 384 18.15 -1.07 7.92
N HIS A 385 17.63 -0.33 8.91
CA HIS A 385 17.79 -0.69 10.31
C HIS A 385 17.03 -1.98 10.69
N ILE A 386 15.89 -2.27 10.06
CA ILE A 386 15.23 -3.58 10.21
C ILE A 386 16.12 -4.70 9.66
N ALA A 387 16.71 -4.50 8.47
CA ALA A 387 17.62 -5.47 7.87
C ALA A 387 18.87 -5.66 8.75
N ASN A 388 19.47 -4.56 9.25
CA ASN A 388 20.62 -4.62 10.15
C ASN A 388 20.34 -5.47 11.38
N LEU A 389 19.22 -5.26 12.07
CA LEU A 389 18.84 -6.05 13.25
C LEU A 389 18.78 -7.54 12.91
N LEU A 390 18.16 -7.91 11.79
CA LEU A 390 18.05 -9.32 11.37
C LEU A 390 19.39 -9.92 10.96
N LEU A 391 20.25 -9.15 10.27
CA LEU A 391 21.58 -9.60 9.84
C LEU A 391 22.52 -9.90 11.02
N MET A 392 22.44 -9.14 12.14
CA MET A 392 23.28 -9.39 13.34
C MET A 392 23.15 -10.83 13.86
N ARG A 393 22.04 -11.50 13.64
CA ARG A 393 21.77 -12.85 14.14
C ARG A 393 21.45 -13.86 13.06
N GLY A 394 21.80 -13.58 11.81
CA GLY A 394 21.59 -14.48 10.67
C GLY A 394 20.11 -14.83 10.42
N ASN A 395 19.17 -13.93 10.78
CA ASN A 395 17.73 -14.12 10.62
C ASN A 395 17.23 -13.80 9.20
N ILE A 396 18.08 -13.95 8.18
CA ILE A 396 17.71 -13.89 6.76
C ILE A 396 18.25 -15.16 6.07
N GLY A 397 17.41 -15.74 5.20
CA GLY A 397 17.76 -17.02 4.54
C GLY A 397 17.80 -18.21 5.49
N ARG A 398 16.82 -18.26 6.39
CA ARG A 398 16.66 -19.29 7.41
C ARG A 398 15.16 -19.57 7.59
N GLU A 399 14.78 -20.84 7.66
CA GLU A 399 13.40 -21.24 7.94
C GLU A 399 12.89 -20.60 9.24
N GLY A 400 11.67 -20.08 9.20
CA GLY A 400 11.01 -19.43 10.32
C GLY A 400 11.59 -18.06 10.70
N ALA A 401 12.42 -17.46 9.86
CA ALA A 401 13.02 -16.15 10.12
C ALA A 401 13.13 -15.32 8.85
N GLY A 402 13.05 -14.01 8.98
CA GLY A 402 13.24 -13.11 7.86
C GLY A 402 12.55 -11.77 7.98
N ILE A 403 12.65 -11.01 6.90
CA ILE A 403 12.01 -9.70 6.75
C ILE A 403 10.71 -9.85 5.94
N CYS A 404 9.62 -9.28 6.45
CA CYS A 404 8.29 -9.40 5.88
C CYS A 404 7.65 -8.02 5.64
N PRO A 405 7.98 -7.33 4.54
CA PRO A 405 7.27 -6.13 4.13
C PRO A 405 5.85 -6.51 3.67
N LEU A 406 4.85 -5.93 4.30
CA LEU A 406 3.44 -6.24 4.01
C LEU A 406 2.90 -5.26 2.99
N ARG A 407 2.92 -5.67 1.73
CA ARG A 407 2.41 -4.90 0.59
C ARG A 407 0.91 -4.69 0.72
N GLY A 408 0.45 -3.47 0.42
CA GLY A 408 -0.94 -3.09 0.59
C GLY A 408 -1.86 -3.73 -0.45
N HIS A 409 -1.74 -3.35 -1.71
CA HIS A 409 -2.60 -3.79 -2.80
C HIS A 409 -2.27 -5.19 -3.29
N SER A 410 -3.29 -5.87 -3.81
CA SER A 410 -3.25 -7.29 -4.20
C SER A 410 -2.17 -7.66 -5.23
N ASN A 411 -1.69 -6.72 -6.06
CA ASN A 411 -0.65 -6.95 -7.04
C ASN A 411 0.42 -5.85 -7.12
N VAL A 412 0.54 -4.98 -6.14
CA VAL A 412 1.53 -3.88 -6.16
C VAL A 412 2.98 -4.37 -6.24
N GLN A 413 3.24 -5.62 -5.86
CA GLN A 413 4.53 -6.26 -6.02
C GLN A 413 4.70 -6.82 -7.44
N GLY A 414 3.65 -7.46 -7.96
CA GLY A 414 3.64 -8.04 -9.31
C GLY A 414 3.79 -7.00 -10.40
N ASP A 415 3.14 -5.84 -10.27
CA ASP A 415 3.30 -4.72 -11.21
C ASP A 415 4.77 -4.37 -11.41
N ARG A 416 5.52 -4.22 -10.31
CA ARG A 416 6.97 -3.92 -10.34
C ARG A 416 7.76 -5.11 -10.91
N THR A 417 7.37 -6.34 -10.59
CA THR A 417 8.06 -7.54 -11.06
C THR A 417 7.95 -7.72 -12.58
N VAL A 418 6.82 -7.29 -13.19
CA VAL A 418 6.61 -7.37 -14.64
C VAL A 418 6.95 -6.07 -15.38
N GLY A 419 7.66 -5.15 -14.74
CA GLY A 419 8.33 -4.04 -15.41
C GLY A 419 7.69 -2.66 -15.29
N ILE A 420 6.69 -2.45 -14.42
CA ILE A 420 6.27 -1.09 -14.04
C ILE A 420 7.38 -0.49 -13.17
N THR A 421 8.30 0.22 -13.80
CA THR A 421 9.40 0.92 -13.15
C THR A 421 9.87 2.08 -14.00
N GLU A 422 10.07 3.22 -13.37
CA GLU A 422 10.61 4.44 -13.95
C GLU A 422 12.15 4.37 -14.14
N LYS A 423 12.80 3.38 -13.51
CA LYS A 423 14.25 3.14 -13.55
C LYS A 423 14.53 1.75 -14.11
N PRO A 424 14.34 1.54 -15.44
CA PRO A 424 14.57 0.24 -16.03
C PRO A 424 16.06 -0.14 -15.96
N ASN A 425 16.33 -1.41 -15.73
CA ASN A 425 17.67 -1.97 -15.85
C ASN A 425 17.92 -2.54 -17.25
N ASP A 426 19.19 -2.82 -17.56
CA ASP A 426 19.59 -3.33 -18.87
C ASP A 426 18.96 -4.69 -19.20
N ASP A 427 18.74 -5.56 -18.23
CA ASP A 427 18.14 -6.89 -18.44
C ASP A 427 16.71 -6.74 -18.96
N LEU A 428 15.89 -5.87 -18.34
CA LEU A 428 14.55 -5.54 -18.80
C LEU A 428 14.56 -5.00 -20.24
N LEU A 429 15.39 -3.99 -20.50
CA LEU A 429 15.47 -3.36 -21.82
C LEU A 429 15.94 -4.36 -22.90
N ASN A 430 16.93 -5.17 -22.58
CA ASN A 430 17.43 -6.22 -23.48
C ASN A 430 16.37 -7.29 -23.73
N GLY A 431 15.65 -7.72 -22.71
CA GLY A 431 14.55 -8.69 -22.85
C GLY A 431 13.45 -8.19 -23.79
N ILE A 432 13.01 -6.92 -23.61
CA ILE A 432 12.03 -6.28 -24.50
C ILE A 432 12.55 -6.20 -25.94
N ARG A 433 13.77 -5.70 -26.12
CA ARG A 433 14.39 -5.58 -27.46
C ARG A 433 14.44 -6.93 -28.19
N GLN A 434 14.87 -7.99 -27.50
CA GLN A 434 15.01 -9.32 -28.07
C GLN A 434 13.64 -9.95 -28.40
N ARG A 435 12.65 -9.79 -27.50
CA ARG A 435 11.36 -10.45 -27.67
C ARG A 435 10.43 -9.73 -28.63
N PHE A 436 10.41 -8.37 -28.60
CA PHE A 436 9.42 -7.57 -29.31
C PHE A 436 10.00 -6.75 -30.49
N GLY A 437 11.32 -6.67 -30.62
CA GLY A 437 11.98 -6.12 -31.80
C GLY A 437 11.89 -4.61 -31.96
N PHE A 438 11.66 -3.87 -30.87
CA PHE A 438 11.79 -2.41 -30.85
C PHE A 438 12.82 -1.97 -29.80
N GLU A 439 13.30 -0.72 -29.91
CA GLU A 439 14.27 -0.13 -28.98
C GLU A 439 13.54 0.62 -27.86
N PRO A 440 13.51 0.11 -26.62
CA PRO A 440 12.91 0.82 -25.50
C PRO A 440 13.81 1.96 -25.03
N PRO A 441 13.22 3.08 -24.46
CA PRO A 441 14.00 4.16 -23.91
C PRO A 441 14.81 3.71 -22.69
N SER A 442 16.07 4.19 -22.59
CA SER A 442 16.97 3.85 -21.47
C SER A 442 17.02 4.92 -20.37
N ALA A 443 16.55 6.14 -20.64
CA ALA A 443 16.52 7.23 -19.67
C ALA A 443 15.53 6.90 -18.53
N HIS A 444 15.86 7.34 -17.32
CA HIS A 444 14.93 7.25 -16.20
C HIS A 444 13.70 8.14 -16.44
N GLY A 445 12.55 7.66 -16.08
CA GLY A 445 11.29 8.39 -16.12
C GLY A 445 10.91 8.99 -14.76
N HIS A 446 9.63 9.35 -14.63
CA HIS A 446 9.07 9.96 -13.43
C HIS A 446 8.43 8.93 -12.51
N ASP A 447 8.70 9.07 -11.20
CA ASP A 447 7.89 8.49 -10.14
C ASP A 447 6.62 9.33 -9.89
N ALA A 448 5.79 8.97 -8.89
CA ALA A 448 4.53 9.66 -8.64
C ALA A 448 4.71 11.15 -8.23
N VAL A 449 5.74 11.48 -7.47
CA VAL A 449 6.02 12.85 -7.05
C VAL A 449 6.54 13.67 -8.22
N GLU A 450 7.50 13.13 -8.96
CA GLU A 450 8.06 13.82 -10.14
C GLU A 450 7.02 13.96 -11.26
N ALA A 451 6.12 13.01 -11.45
CA ALA A 451 5.01 13.10 -12.39
C ALA A 451 4.11 14.31 -12.08
N VAL A 452 3.67 14.46 -10.82
CA VAL A 452 2.84 15.61 -10.42
C VAL A 452 3.60 16.92 -10.57
N LYS A 453 4.89 16.97 -10.22
CA LYS A 453 5.74 18.15 -10.45
C LYS A 453 5.89 18.45 -11.95
N ALA A 454 6.10 17.44 -12.78
CA ALA A 454 6.22 17.59 -14.23
C ALA A 454 4.92 18.16 -14.85
N ILE A 455 3.75 17.68 -14.38
CA ILE A 455 2.45 18.20 -14.79
C ILE A 455 2.27 19.65 -14.30
N ARG A 456 2.57 19.94 -13.04
CA ARG A 456 2.50 21.29 -12.44
C ARG A 456 3.31 22.30 -13.26
N ASP A 457 4.51 21.91 -13.62
CA ASP A 457 5.49 22.75 -14.32
C ASP A 457 5.26 22.79 -15.85
N GLY A 458 4.28 22.04 -16.37
CA GLY A 458 3.91 21.99 -17.78
C GLY A 458 4.85 21.14 -18.64
N ARG A 459 5.75 20.36 -18.05
CA ARG A 459 6.61 19.39 -18.73
C ARG A 459 5.85 18.15 -19.19
N SER A 460 4.81 17.74 -18.44
CA SER A 460 3.88 16.68 -18.84
C SER A 460 2.51 17.25 -19.18
N LYS A 461 1.87 16.71 -20.20
CA LYS A 461 0.61 17.20 -20.80
C LYS A 461 -0.48 16.14 -20.87
N VAL A 462 -0.12 14.86 -20.83
CA VAL A 462 -1.05 13.74 -20.89
C VAL A 462 -0.83 12.84 -19.67
N LEU A 463 -1.92 12.42 -19.05
CA LEU A 463 -1.92 11.43 -17.97
C LEU A 463 -2.88 10.30 -18.33
N ILE A 464 -2.39 9.06 -18.34
CA ILE A 464 -3.21 7.86 -18.46
C ILE A 464 -3.15 7.12 -17.14
N CYS A 465 -4.30 6.74 -16.59
CA CYS A 465 -4.41 6.01 -15.31
C CYS A 465 -4.97 4.61 -15.56
N LEU A 466 -4.16 3.58 -15.36
CA LEU A 466 -4.62 2.20 -15.29
C LEU A 466 -5.11 1.92 -13.86
N GLY A 467 -6.39 2.20 -13.62
CA GLY A 467 -7.02 2.14 -12.31
C GLY A 467 -6.56 3.25 -11.33
N GLY A 468 -6.99 3.11 -10.09
CA GLY A 468 -6.57 3.96 -8.99
C GLY A 468 -7.30 5.30 -8.88
N ASN A 469 -6.83 6.11 -7.92
CA ASN A 469 -7.34 7.45 -7.63
C ASN A 469 -6.13 8.33 -7.26
N LEU A 470 -5.25 8.56 -8.25
CA LEU A 470 -3.95 9.21 -8.07
C LEU A 470 -4.07 10.55 -7.36
N ALA A 471 -5.00 11.38 -7.80
CA ALA A 471 -5.14 12.74 -7.29
C ALA A 471 -5.35 12.80 -5.78
N VAL A 472 -6.19 11.93 -5.25
CA VAL A 472 -6.51 11.85 -3.82
C VAL A 472 -5.42 11.09 -3.04
N ALA A 473 -4.76 10.15 -3.71
CA ALA A 473 -3.69 9.36 -3.10
C ALA A 473 -2.41 10.17 -2.87
N MET A 474 -2.15 11.19 -3.69
CA MET A 474 -0.98 12.05 -3.57
C MET A 474 -1.03 12.95 -2.33
N SER A 475 0.14 13.37 -1.89
CA SER A 475 0.29 14.49 -0.95
C SER A 475 -0.12 15.81 -1.60
N ASP A 476 -0.41 16.82 -0.77
CA ASP A 476 -0.79 18.15 -1.24
C ASP A 476 -1.93 18.13 -2.30
N PRO A 477 -3.15 17.72 -1.92
CA PRO A 477 -4.26 17.59 -2.87
C PRO A 477 -4.54 18.89 -3.64
N GLU A 478 -4.39 20.06 -3.00
CA GLU A 478 -4.61 21.35 -3.64
C GLU A 478 -3.64 21.56 -4.82
N ALA A 479 -2.34 21.39 -4.58
CA ALA A 479 -1.32 21.49 -5.62
C ALA A 479 -1.47 20.40 -6.70
N THR A 480 -1.81 19.17 -6.28
CA THR A 480 -2.01 18.03 -7.18
C THR A 480 -3.21 18.25 -8.09
N PHE A 481 -4.36 18.69 -7.56
CA PHE A 481 -5.56 18.96 -8.35
C PHE A 481 -5.34 20.12 -9.33
N ALA A 482 -4.69 21.20 -8.84
CA ALA A 482 -4.33 22.34 -9.69
C ALA A 482 -3.34 21.96 -10.79
N ALA A 483 -2.43 21.02 -10.54
CA ALA A 483 -1.55 20.48 -11.57
C ALA A 483 -2.34 19.69 -12.62
N MET A 484 -3.12 18.69 -12.19
CA MET A 484 -3.88 17.82 -13.08
C MET A 484 -4.88 18.58 -13.97
N ALA A 485 -5.48 19.67 -13.46
CA ALA A 485 -6.36 20.53 -14.24
C ALA A 485 -5.65 21.28 -15.40
N LYS A 486 -4.32 21.28 -15.46
CA LYS A 486 -3.54 21.88 -16.56
C LYS A 486 -3.22 20.89 -17.69
N LEU A 487 -3.60 19.63 -17.55
CA LEU A 487 -3.35 18.61 -18.56
C LEU A 487 -4.13 18.92 -19.87
N ASP A 488 -3.51 18.56 -20.97
CA ASP A 488 -4.21 18.55 -22.26
C ASP A 488 -5.17 17.35 -22.36
N MET A 489 -4.78 16.20 -21.77
CA MET A 489 -5.62 15.01 -21.75
C MET A 489 -5.41 14.20 -20.47
N ALA A 490 -6.52 13.73 -19.89
CA ALA A 490 -6.54 12.75 -18.80
C ALA A 490 -7.44 11.56 -19.20
N VAL A 491 -6.89 10.34 -19.09
CA VAL A 491 -7.61 9.10 -19.41
C VAL A 491 -7.62 8.20 -18.18
N HIS A 492 -8.80 7.74 -17.79
CA HIS A 492 -8.99 6.93 -16.61
C HIS A 492 -9.63 5.57 -16.97
N ILE A 493 -8.88 4.49 -16.86
CA ILE A 493 -9.38 3.12 -16.95
C ILE A 493 -9.85 2.74 -15.56
N ALA A 494 -11.14 2.53 -15.35
CA ALA A 494 -11.68 2.38 -14.01
C ALA A 494 -12.93 1.49 -13.94
N THR A 495 -13.17 0.89 -12.79
CA THR A 495 -14.37 0.12 -12.48
C THR A 495 -15.50 0.99 -11.93
N LYS A 496 -15.17 2.08 -11.24
CA LYS A 496 -16.11 2.97 -10.53
C LYS A 496 -15.69 4.43 -10.68
N LEU A 497 -16.65 5.34 -10.49
CA LEU A 497 -16.38 6.77 -10.43
C LEU A 497 -15.59 7.12 -9.15
N ASN A 498 -14.62 8.03 -9.26
CA ASN A 498 -13.89 8.58 -8.13
C ASN A 498 -13.49 10.04 -8.36
N ARG A 499 -12.89 10.67 -7.37
CA ARG A 499 -12.52 12.10 -7.39
C ARG A 499 -11.59 12.48 -8.54
N SER A 500 -10.63 11.62 -8.91
CA SER A 500 -9.69 11.91 -10.00
C SER A 500 -10.41 12.15 -11.35
N HIS A 501 -11.55 11.52 -11.57
CA HIS A 501 -12.34 11.70 -12.79
C HIS A 501 -13.03 13.07 -12.88
N LEU A 502 -13.15 13.77 -11.77
CA LEU A 502 -13.80 15.09 -11.69
C LEU A 502 -12.79 16.25 -11.78
N ILE A 503 -11.49 15.94 -11.85
CA ILE A 503 -10.43 16.92 -12.11
C ILE A 503 -10.24 16.98 -13.62
N LEU A 504 -10.88 17.96 -14.23
CA LEU A 504 -11.00 18.04 -15.68
C LEU A 504 -9.73 18.59 -16.33
N ALA A 505 -9.15 17.80 -17.22
CA ALA A 505 -8.20 18.23 -18.23
C ALA A 505 -8.94 18.93 -19.40
N ARG A 506 -8.21 19.43 -20.38
CA ARG A 506 -8.84 19.93 -21.61
C ARG A 506 -9.67 18.86 -22.33
N GLU A 507 -9.18 17.62 -22.34
CA GLU A 507 -9.86 16.41 -22.76
C GLU A 507 -9.84 15.41 -21.60
N SER A 508 -11.00 14.95 -21.11
CA SER A 508 -11.09 13.95 -20.02
C SER A 508 -11.93 12.77 -20.49
N ILE A 509 -11.37 11.56 -20.36
CA ILE A 509 -11.97 10.32 -20.87
C ILE A 509 -12.02 9.29 -19.76
N ILE A 510 -13.17 8.63 -19.57
CA ILE A 510 -13.35 7.50 -18.65
C ILE A 510 -13.58 6.25 -19.51
N LEU A 511 -12.75 5.22 -19.28
CA LEU A 511 -12.81 3.93 -19.95
C LEU A 511 -13.20 2.85 -18.93
N PRO A 512 -14.43 2.30 -19.00
CA PRO A 512 -14.89 1.33 -18.02
C PRO A 512 -14.29 -0.04 -18.24
N CYS A 513 -13.78 -0.66 -17.19
CA CYS A 513 -13.18 -1.99 -17.29
C CYS A 513 -13.92 -3.07 -16.49
N LEU A 514 -13.62 -4.33 -16.81
CA LEU A 514 -14.05 -5.48 -16.03
C LEU A 514 -13.46 -5.41 -14.63
N GLY A 515 -14.22 -5.84 -13.63
CA GLY A 515 -13.70 -6.12 -12.30
C GLY A 515 -13.08 -7.53 -12.24
N ARG A 516 -12.25 -7.75 -11.23
CA ARG A 516 -11.59 -9.05 -11.01
C ARG A 516 -12.58 -10.20 -10.77
N THR A 517 -13.76 -9.89 -10.24
CA THR A 517 -14.84 -10.86 -10.01
C THR A 517 -15.53 -11.31 -11.30
N GLU A 518 -15.36 -10.59 -12.41
CA GLU A 518 -16.12 -10.76 -13.65
C GLU A 518 -15.40 -11.66 -14.66
N LEU A 519 -16.19 -12.40 -15.43
CA LEU A 519 -15.69 -13.25 -16.53
C LEU A 519 -15.10 -12.36 -17.63
N ASP A 520 -13.88 -12.68 -18.01
CA ASP A 520 -13.22 -12.16 -19.20
C ASP A 520 -13.28 -13.18 -20.34
N LEU A 521 -13.98 -12.85 -21.40
CA LEU A 521 -14.16 -13.70 -22.57
C LEU A 521 -13.53 -13.04 -23.79
N GLN A 522 -12.48 -13.62 -24.30
CA GLN A 522 -11.78 -13.19 -25.51
C GLN A 522 -11.94 -14.23 -26.64
N ALA A 523 -11.32 -14.01 -27.79
CA ALA A 523 -11.44 -14.94 -28.93
C ALA A 523 -10.91 -16.35 -28.60
N GLY A 524 -9.86 -16.47 -27.77
CA GLY A 524 -9.32 -17.74 -27.28
C GLY A 524 -10.14 -18.39 -26.16
N GLY A 525 -11.28 -17.80 -25.75
CA GLY A 525 -12.12 -18.33 -24.68
C GLY A 525 -12.06 -17.54 -23.38
N PHE A 526 -12.44 -18.17 -22.25
CA PHE A 526 -12.36 -17.56 -20.93
C PHE A 526 -10.91 -17.38 -20.49
N GLN A 527 -10.54 -16.15 -20.19
CA GLN A 527 -9.20 -15.80 -19.77
C GLN A 527 -9.06 -15.80 -18.24
N SER A 528 -7.85 -16.00 -17.76
CA SER A 528 -7.43 -15.75 -16.39
C SER A 528 -6.28 -14.76 -16.39
N VAL A 529 -6.23 -13.91 -15.39
CA VAL A 529 -5.10 -13.04 -15.11
C VAL A 529 -4.30 -13.60 -13.94
N THR A 530 -3.13 -12.99 -13.66
CA THR A 530 -2.28 -13.41 -12.54
C THR A 530 -1.94 -12.23 -11.64
N VAL A 531 -1.64 -12.53 -10.37
CA VAL A 531 -1.18 -11.57 -9.35
C VAL A 531 -0.03 -12.15 -8.56
N GLU A 532 0.82 -11.29 -7.99
CA GLU A 532 1.91 -11.66 -7.08
C GLU A 532 1.63 -11.09 -5.69
N ASP A 533 1.57 -11.94 -4.68
CA ASP A 533 1.35 -11.53 -3.29
C ASP A 533 2.64 -11.03 -2.58
N SER A 534 2.52 -10.63 -1.31
CA SER A 534 3.64 -10.11 -0.49
C SER A 534 4.76 -11.13 -0.24
N MET A 535 4.51 -12.41 -0.44
CA MET A 535 5.49 -13.50 -0.25
C MET A 535 5.98 -14.08 -1.57
N SER A 536 5.73 -13.33 -2.67
CA SER A 536 6.13 -13.67 -4.04
C SER A 536 5.50 -14.95 -4.59
N MET A 537 4.31 -15.33 -4.10
CA MET A 537 3.48 -16.33 -4.75
C MET A 537 2.73 -15.71 -5.93
N VAL A 538 2.78 -16.36 -7.08
CA VAL A 538 2.05 -15.96 -8.28
C VAL A 538 0.86 -16.89 -8.45
N HIS A 539 -0.34 -16.30 -8.45
CA HIS A 539 -1.61 -17.04 -8.52
C HIS A 539 -2.38 -16.70 -9.78
N ALA A 540 -3.12 -17.68 -10.31
CA ALA A 540 -4.14 -17.44 -11.32
C ALA A 540 -5.42 -16.88 -10.67
N SER A 541 -6.03 -15.92 -11.34
CA SER A 541 -7.27 -15.26 -10.90
C SER A 541 -8.26 -15.23 -12.06
N GLN A 542 -9.40 -15.91 -11.92
CA GLN A 542 -10.45 -15.97 -12.93
C GLN A 542 -11.80 -15.60 -12.34
N GLY A 543 -12.33 -14.44 -12.74
CA GLY A 543 -13.66 -14.01 -12.37
C GLY A 543 -14.76 -15.00 -12.81
N ARG A 544 -15.88 -14.99 -12.11
CA ARG A 544 -16.99 -15.93 -12.33
C ARG A 544 -18.34 -15.26 -12.53
N LEU A 545 -18.42 -13.94 -12.33
CA LEU A 545 -19.64 -13.18 -12.49
C LEU A 545 -19.79 -12.69 -13.93
N LYS A 546 -21.02 -12.58 -14.40
CA LYS A 546 -21.31 -11.86 -15.66
C LYS A 546 -20.85 -10.40 -15.53
N PRO A 547 -20.24 -9.83 -16.57
CA PRO A 547 -19.88 -8.42 -16.60
C PRO A 547 -21.03 -7.49 -16.18
N ALA A 548 -20.70 -6.39 -15.54
CA ALA A 548 -21.67 -5.39 -15.11
C ALA A 548 -22.43 -4.73 -16.28
N ALA A 549 -21.79 -4.67 -17.45
CA ALA A 549 -22.37 -4.28 -18.72
C ALA A 549 -21.66 -5.04 -19.86
N GLN A 550 -22.36 -5.20 -21.00
CA GLN A 550 -21.79 -5.86 -22.18
C GLN A 550 -20.74 -4.99 -22.89
N THR A 551 -20.77 -3.71 -22.66
CA THR A 551 -19.84 -2.71 -23.19
C THR A 551 -18.46 -2.74 -22.55
N LEU A 552 -18.31 -3.38 -21.39
CA LEU A 552 -17.03 -3.44 -20.68
C LEU A 552 -15.96 -4.21 -21.46
N ARG A 553 -14.71 -3.80 -21.27
CA ARG A 553 -13.52 -4.49 -21.77
C ARG A 553 -12.60 -4.80 -20.57
N SER A 554 -11.76 -5.82 -20.72
CA SER A 554 -10.72 -6.09 -19.73
C SER A 554 -9.59 -5.05 -19.80
N GLU A 555 -8.87 -4.85 -18.70
CA GLU A 555 -7.72 -3.93 -18.68
C GLU A 555 -6.67 -4.30 -19.75
N PRO A 556 -6.27 -5.59 -19.94
CA PRO A 556 -5.38 -5.96 -21.03
C PRO A 556 -5.92 -5.56 -22.42
N ALA A 557 -7.21 -5.79 -22.66
CA ALA A 557 -7.82 -5.44 -23.96
C ALA A 557 -7.83 -3.91 -24.19
N ILE A 558 -8.15 -3.10 -23.17
CA ILE A 558 -8.13 -1.64 -23.27
C ILE A 558 -6.71 -1.13 -23.58
N VAL A 559 -5.71 -1.66 -22.90
CA VAL A 559 -4.31 -1.29 -23.13
C VAL A 559 -3.87 -1.62 -24.54
N ALA A 560 -4.18 -2.84 -25.03
CA ALA A 560 -3.86 -3.24 -26.40
C ALA A 560 -4.59 -2.39 -27.45
N MET A 561 -5.86 -2.05 -27.22
CA MET A 561 -6.63 -1.14 -28.09
C MET A 561 -5.98 0.25 -28.18
N MET A 562 -5.52 0.81 -27.05
CA MET A 562 -4.78 2.08 -27.02
C MET A 562 -3.47 1.97 -27.80
N ALA A 563 -2.72 0.88 -27.60
CA ALA A 563 -1.47 0.63 -28.31
C ALA A 563 -1.67 0.54 -29.84
N MET A 564 -2.61 -0.28 -30.28
CA MET A 564 -2.93 -0.44 -31.71
C MET A 564 -3.38 0.88 -32.35
N ALA A 565 -4.17 1.70 -31.65
CA ALA A 565 -4.61 3.00 -32.15
C ALA A 565 -3.47 4.02 -32.20
N THR A 566 -2.52 3.96 -31.25
CA THR A 566 -1.45 4.98 -31.09
C THR A 566 -0.24 4.65 -31.95
N LEU A 567 0.11 3.36 -32.12
CA LEU A 567 1.36 2.86 -32.71
C LEU A 567 1.12 2.18 -34.07
N PRO A 568 0.97 2.94 -35.15
CA PRO A 568 0.58 2.36 -36.47
C PRO A 568 1.63 1.44 -37.08
N ASN A 569 2.87 1.52 -36.61
CA ASN A 569 4.01 0.71 -37.11
C ASN A 569 4.51 -0.31 -36.08
N THR A 570 3.71 -0.65 -35.08
CA THR A 570 4.08 -1.62 -34.04
C THR A 570 4.39 -2.99 -34.66
N LYS A 571 5.41 -3.65 -34.08
CA LYS A 571 5.75 -5.04 -34.40
C LYS A 571 5.13 -6.04 -33.42
N VAL A 572 4.57 -5.53 -32.34
CA VAL A 572 3.90 -6.34 -31.31
C VAL A 572 2.54 -6.77 -31.82
N ASP A 573 2.26 -8.06 -31.74
CA ASP A 573 0.95 -8.60 -32.09
C ASP A 573 -0.01 -8.46 -30.91
N TRP A 574 -0.46 -7.22 -30.68
CA TRP A 574 -1.36 -6.84 -29.60
C TRP A 574 -2.67 -7.63 -29.64
N GLN A 575 -3.20 -7.90 -30.86
CA GLN A 575 -4.45 -8.62 -30.98
C GLN A 575 -4.31 -10.08 -30.55
N ALA A 576 -3.28 -10.78 -31.00
CA ALA A 576 -3.04 -12.16 -30.58
C ALA A 576 -2.87 -12.27 -29.04
N MET A 577 -2.16 -11.31 -28.42
CA MET A 577 -1.96 -11.30 -26.99
C MET A 577 -3.25 -11.16 -26.19
N ILE A 578 -4.23 -10.36 -26.66
CA ILE A 578 -5.50 -10.23 -25.97
C ILE A 578 -6.48 -11.34 -26.32
N ASP A 579 -6.33 -11.98 -27.48
CA ASP A 579 -7.14 -13.14 -27.84
C ASP A 579 -6.84 -14.33 -26.92
N ASP A 580 -5.55 -14.48 -26.50
CA ASP A 580 -5.08 -15.53 -25.59
C ASP A 580 -3.99 -14.97 -24.63
N TYR A 581 -4.31 -14.86 -23.34
CA TYR A 581 -3.40 -14.33 -22.33
C TYR A 581 -2.19 -15.22 -22.04
N ASP A 582 -2.18 -16.47 -22.49
CA ASP A 582 -0.98 -17.30 -22.46
C ASP A 582 0.16 -16.65 -23.25
N LEU A 583 -0.14 -15.95 -24.35
CA LEU A 583 0.87 -15.24 -25.14
C LEU A 583 1.43 -14.01 -24.41
N ILE A 584 0.64 -13.37 -23.53
CA ILE A 584 1.14 -12.30 -22.67
C ILE A 584 2.13 -12.90 -21.66
N ARG A 585 1.79 -14.02 -21.03
CA ARG A 585 2.67 -14.71 -20.07
C ARG A 585 3.93 -15.26 -20.71
N ASP A 586 3.87 -15.76 -21.97
CA ASP A 586 5.06 -16.13 -22.77
C ASP A 586 5.95 -14.90 -23.02
N GLY A 587 5.33 -13.72 -23.21
CA GLY A 587 6.04 -12.45 -23.30
C GLY A 587 6.72 -12.07 -21.98
N ILE A 588 6.04 -12.22 -20.86
CA ILE A 588 6.59 -11.98 -19.52
C ILE A 588 7.76 -12.94 -19.25
N GLU A 589 7.60 -14.23 -19.52
CA GLU A 589 8.66 -15.23 -19.33
C GLU A 589 9.90 -14.91 -20.17
N ALA A 590 9.71 -14.48 -21.42
CA ALA A 590 10.81 -14.13 -22.31
C ALA A 590 11.61 -12.90 -21.84
N VAL A 591 10.94 -11.93 -21.23
CA VAL A 591 11.58 -10.71 -20.69
C VAL A 591 12.16 -10.94 -19.30
N PHE A 592 11.48 -11.75 -18.47
CA PHE A 592 11.83 -11.99 -17.07
C PHE A 592 12.02 -13.50 -16.80
N PRO A 593 13.25 -14.02 -16.92
CA PRO A 593 13.54 -15.47 -16.76
C PRO A 593 13.10 -16.08 -15.42
N ILE A 594 12.85 -15.26 -14.41
CA ILE A 594 12.31 -15.69 -13.11
C ILE A 594 10.92 -16.33 -13.23
N PHE A 595 10.18 -16.03 -14.31
CA PHE A 595 8.89 -16.63 -14.65
C PHE A 595 8.98 -17.90 -15.51
N LYS A 596 10.17 -18.50 -15.65
CA LYS A 596 10.35 -19.71 -16.44
C LYS A 596 9.22 -20.74 -16.24
N ASP A 597 8.71 -21.31 -17.33
CA ASP A 597 7.56 -22.22 -17.38
C ASP A 597 6.26 -21.59 -16.81
N PHE A 598 6.04 -20.29 -17.04
CA PHE A 598 4.97 -19.51 -16.41
C PHE A 598 3.59 -20.16 -16.62
N ASN A 599 3.18 -20.35 -17.85
CA ASN A 599 1.87 -20.91 -18.19
C ASN A 599 1.62 -22.30 -17.60
N LYS A 600 2.67 -23.10 -17.42
CA LYS A 600 2.58 -24.41 -16.79
C LYS A 600 2.43 -24.28 -15.27
N ARG A 601 3.32 -23.50 -14.65
CA ARG A 601 3.39 -23.38 -13.19
C ARG A 601 2.16 -22.68 -12.59
N VAL A 602 1.61 -21.67 -13.26
CA VAL A 602 0.45 -20.93 -12.76
C VAL A 602 -0.85 -21.76 -12.79
N ARG A 603 -0.89 -22.84 -13.57
CA ARG A 603 -2.01 -23.78 -13.60
C ARG A 603 -2.00 -24.81 -12.47
N GLU A 604 -0.89 -24.93 -11.76
CA GLU A 604 -0.83 -25.76 -10.56
C GLU A 604 -1.68 -25.12 -9.44
N PRO A 605 -2.44 -25.92 -8.67
CA PRO A 605 -3.24 -25.39 -7.56
C PRO A 605 -2.39 -24.60 -6.54
N GLY A 606 -2.76 -23.35 -6.26
CA GLY A 606 -2.00 -22.45 -5.40
C GLY A 606 -0.87 -21.68 -6.10
N GLY A 607 -0.68 -21.89 -7.42
CA GLY A 607 0.32 -21.19 -8.20
C GLY A 607 1.76 -21.57 -7.83
N PHE A 608 2.67 -20.60 -7.88
CA PHE A 608 4.09 -20.84 -7.62
C PHE A 608 4.79 -19.65 -6.99
N ARG A 609 5.81 -19.91 -6.19
CA ARG A 609 6.67 -18.89 -5.63
C ARG A 609 7.77 -18.50 -6.62
N LEU A 610 7.98 -17.18 -6.79
CA LEU A 610 9.14 -16.68 -7.49
C LEU A 610 10.42 -16.94 -6.68
N TYR A 611 11.51 -17.13 -7.36
CA TYR A 611 12.80 -17.35 -6.72
C TYR A 611 13.31 -16.07 -6.06
N ILE A 612 13.66 -16.16 -4.79
CA ILE A 612 14.24 -15.06 -3.99
C ILE A 612 15.62 -15.51 -3.51
N ALA A 613 16.67 -15.02 -4.17
CA ALA A 613 18.04 -15.45 -3.91
C ALA A 613 18.48 -15.25 -2.45
N ALA A 614 18.02 -14.18 -1.78
CA ALA A 614 18.31 -13.90 -0.38
C ALA A 614 17.75 -14.96 0.58
N CYS A 615 16.70 -15.73 0.20
CA CYS A 615 16.22 -16.88 0.97
C CYS A 615 17.24 -18.03 1.04
N GLU A 616 18.17 -18.08 0.09
CA GLU A 616 19.27 -19.05 0.03
C GLU A 616 20.62 -18.41 0.43
N ARG A 617 20.59 -17.20 1.01
CA ARG A 617 21.79 -16.41 1.35
C ARG A 617 22.69 -16.11 0.15
N ILE A 618 22.10 -15.98 -1.02
CA ILE A 618 22.74 -15.52 -2.25
C ILE A 618 22.36 -14.03 -2.41
N TRP A 619 23.36 -13.17 -2.28
CA TRP A 619 23.17 -11.73 -2.25
C TRP A 619 23.39 -11.15 -3.67
N ALA A 620 22.37 -10.54 -4.25
CA ALA A 620 22.48 -9.87 -5.55
C ALA A 620 23.00 -8.42 -5.42
N THR A 621 23.93 -8.21 -4.50
CA THR A 621 24.72 -6.98 -4.33
C THR A 621 25.99 -7.02 -5.19
N PRO A 622 26.65 -5.87 -5.44
CA PRO A 622 27.86 -5.84 -6.29
C PRO A 622 29.00 -6.74 -5.79
N ASP A 623 29.21 -6.81 -4.49
CA ASP A 623 30.25 -7.63 -3.83
C ASP A 623 29.77 -9.01 -3.39
N LYS A 624 28.51 -9.37 -3.67
CA LYS A 624 27.85 -10.65 -3.32
C LYS A 624 27.78 -10.89 -1.80
N ARG A 625 27.65 -9.81 -1.02
CA ARG A 625 27.48 -9.84 0.44
C ARG A 625 26.27 -8.98 0.86
N ALA A 626 25.67 -9.31 1.99
CA ALA A 626 24.69 -8.45 2.62
C ALA A 626 25.38 -7.30 3.37
N HIS A 627 24.74 -6.13 3.37
CA HIS A 627 25.34 -4.91 3.88
C HIS A 627 24.64 -4.43 5.16
N PHE A 628 25.40 -4.17 6.20
CA PHE A 628 24.97 -3.30 7.27
C PHE A 628 25.06 -1.85 6.78
N LEU A 629 23.94 -1.14 6.79
CA LEU A 629 23.84 0.21 6.26
C LEU A 629 23.55 1.20 7.40
N ILE A 630 24.25 2.32 7.39
CA ILE A 630 24.07 3.39 8.36
C ILE A 630 23.18 4.46 7.71
N GLY A 631 22.19 4.96 8.48
CA GLY A 631 21.38 6.11 8.11
C GLY A 631 21.96 7.41 8.67
N LYS A 632 21.16 8.48 8.54
CA LYS A 632 21.42 9.76 9.19
C LYS A 632 21.34 9.62 10.72
N GLY A 633 22.03 10.50 11.44
CA GLY A 633 21.91 10.59 12.87
C GLY A 633 20.50 10.98 13.31
N LEU A 634 20.07 10.54 14.48
CA LEU A 634 18.71 10.78 15.00
C LEU A 634 18.35 12.26 15.17
N ASP A 635 19.33 13.15 15.24
CA ASP A 635 19.15 14.60 15.43
C ASP A 635 19.45 15.43 14.16
N GLU A 636 19.76 14.79 13.03
CA GLU A 636 20.13 15.50 11.79
C GLU A 636 19.00 16.30 11.13
N ASP A 637 17.74 15.99 11.44
CA ASP A 637 16.59 16.76 10.95
C ASP A 637 16.39 18.10 11.69
N GLY A 638 17.34 18.48 12.55
CA GLY A 638 17.29 19.69 13.35
C GLY A 638 16.52 19.56 14.67
N PRO A 639 16.44 20.64 15.44
CA PRO A 639 15.76 20.63 16.73
C PRO A 639 14.26 20.42 16.59
N GLU A 640 13.67 19.69 17.53
CA GLU A 640 12.22 19.56 17.63
C GLU A 640 11.58 20.94 17.82
N VAL A 641 10.53 21.23 17.06
CA VAL A 641 9.84 22.51 17.18
C VAL A 641 9.05 22.52 18.50
N LYS A 642 9.29 23.55 19.28
CA LYS A 642 8.61 23.70 20.59
C LYS A 642 7.09 23.70 20.41
N ASP A 643 6.38 22.97 21.25
CA ASP A 643 4.92 22.82 21.29
C ASP A 643 4.29 22.17 20.03
N ALA A 644 5.10 21.66 19.08
CA ALA A 644 4.60 20.88 17.95
C ALA A 644 4.28 19.44 18.37
N LEU A 645 3.29 18.88 17.69
CA LEU A 645 2.98 17.45 17.71
C LEU A 645 3.39 16.83 16.38
N THR A 646 3.66 15.53 16.36
CA THR A 646 4.00 14.83 15.12
C THR A 646 2.76 14.12 14.59
N LEU A 647 2.29 14.52 13.41
CA LEU A 647 1.14 13.94 12.75
C LEU A 647 1.54 12.66 11.98
N THR A 648 0.71 11.63 12.10
CA THR A 648 0.69 10.47 11.21
C THR A 648 -0.68 10.33 10.54
N THR A 649 -0.70 9.98 9.26
CA THR A 649 -1.94 9.57 8.61
C THR A 649 -2.22 8.09 8.86
N ILE A 650 -3.49 7.72 9.06
CA ILE A 650 -3.95 6.35 9.29
C ILE A 650 -5.13 6.00 8.38
N ARG A 651 -5.39 4.71 8.13
CA ARG A 651 -6.58 4.24 7.43
C ARG A 651 -7.66 3.86 8.43
N SER A 652 -8.92 4.11 8.09
CA SER A 652 -10.06 3.60 8.85
C SER A 652 -10.24 2.09 8.59
N HIS A 653 -11.00 1.41 9.46
CA HIS A 653 -11.26 -0.02 9.30
C HIS A 653 -11.98 -0.36 7.99
N ASP A 654 -12.89 0.51 7.54
CA ASP A 654 -13.65 0.35 6.30
C ASP A 654 -12.93 0.94 5.07
N GLN A 655 -11.62 1.13 5.13
CA GLN A 655 -10.84 1.78 4.08
C GLN A 655 -9.78 0.86 3.53
N TYR A 656 -9.65 0.89 2.20
CA TYR A 656 -8.53 0.29 1.51
C TYR A 656 -7.89 1.31 0.56
N ASN A 657 -6.72 1.83 0.91
CA ASN A 657 -6.10 3.01 0.30
C ASN A 657 -7.08 4.19 0.26
N THR A 658 -7.46 4.70 -0.92
CA THR A 658 -8.45 5.78 -1.09
C THR A 658 -9.89 5.28 -1.14
N THR A 659 -10.13 3.99 -1.36
CA THR A 659 -11.48 3.40 -1.38
C THR A 659 -12.02 3.23 0.03
N ILE A 660 -13.19 3.78 0.30
CA ILE A 660 -13.88 3.73 1.60
C ILE A 660 -15.15 2.90 1.41
N TYR A 661 -15.16 1.65 1.89
CA TYR A 661 -16.31 0.74 1.72
C TYR A 661 -17.50 1.05 2.63
N GLY A 662 -17.28 1.89 3.66
CA GLY A 662 -18.28 2.32 4.61
C GLY A 662 -17.75 3.48 5.46
N MET A 663 -18.59 4.00 6.35
CA MET A 663 -18.26 5.10 7.25
C MET A 663 -18.22 4.63 8.71
N ASP A 664 -17.72 3.40 8.94
CA ASP A 664 -17.71 2.76 10.25
C ASP A 664 -16.30 2.21 10.60
N ASP A 665 -15.45 3.06 11.18
CA ASP A 665 -14.20 2.61 11.82
C ASP A 665 -14.50 2.12 13.25
N ARG A 666 -15.25 1.01 13.34
CA ARG A 666 -15.70 0.51 14.63
C ARG A 666 -14.55 0.17 15.58
N TYR A 667 -13.38 -0.26 15.06
CA TYR A 667 -12.23 -0.59 15.92
C TYR A 667 -11.69 0.60 16.70
N ARG A 668 -11.89 1.82 16.20
CA ARG A 668 -11.56 3.06 16.89
C ARG A 668 -12.79 3.82 17.37
N GLY A 669 -13.99 3.25 17.25
CA GLY A 669 -15.25 3.83 17.71
C GLY A 669 -15.73 5.03 16.90
N ILE A 670 -15.33 5.16 15.63
CA ILE A 670 -15.74 6.27 14.75
C ILE A 670 -16.80 5.81 13.76
N THR A 671 -17.94 6.48 13.71
CA THR A 671 -19.06 6.16 12.83
C THR A 671 -19.62 7.40 12.14
N GLY A 672 -19.85 7.33 10.82
CA GLY A 672 -20.51 8.36 10.02
C GLY A 672 -19.70 9.62 9.78
N ARG A 673 -18.41 9.65 10.14
CA ARG A 673 -17.55 10.82 10.00
C ARG A 673 -16.09 10.46 9.84
N ARG A 674 -15.29 11.41 9.32
CA ARG A 674 -13.85 11.27 9.13
C ARG A 674 -13.07 12.53 9.56
N ASP A 675 -13.75 13.61 9.90
CA ASP A 675 -13.20 14.89 10.36
C ASP A 675 -12.77 14.84 11.84
N VAL A 676 -11.94 13.84 12.18
CA VAL A 676 -11.45 13.58 13.53
C VAL A 676 -9.93 13.59 13.61
N ILE A 677 -9.41 13.97 14.78
CA ILE A 677 -8.00 13.84 15.14
C ILE A 677 -7.89 13.08 16.44
N PHE A 678 -7.07 12.05 16.47
CA PHE A 678 -6.75 11.26 17.65
C PHE A 678 -5.56 11.88 18.38
N ILE A 679 -5.74 12.25 19.64
CA ILE A 679 -4.77 12.99 20.45
C ILE A 679 -4.71 12.37 21.83
N HIS A 680 -3.49 12.28 22.41
CA HIS A 680 -3.33 11.78 23.77
C HIS A 680 -4.03 12.74 24.78
N PRO A 681 -4.78 12.22 25.78
CA PRO A 681 -5.51 13.04 26.74
C PRO A 681 -4.65 14.10 27.45
N SER A 682 -3.41 13.75 27.83
CA SER A 682 -2.47 14.70 28.44
C SER A 682 -2.02 15.81 27.48
N ASP A 683 -1.92 15.53 26.18
CA ASP A 683 -1.53 16.52 25.18
C ASP A 683 -2.69 17.47 24.83
N LEU A 684 -3.94 16.99 24.93
CA LEU A 684 -5.14 17.85 24.90
C LEU A 684 -5.16 18.79 26.12
N ALA A 685 -5.04 18.22 27.32
CA ALA A 685 -5.07 19.02 28.58
C ALA A 685 -3.96 20.07 28.62
N ALA A 686 -2.74 19.75 28.14
CA ALA A 686 -1.63 20.70 28.06
C ALA A 686 -1.91 21.91 27.15
N ARG A 687 -2.90 21.81 26.25
CA ARG A 687 -3.35 22.87 25.32
C ARG A 687 -4.67 23.49 25.72
N GLY A 688 -5.21 23.15 26.92
CA GLY A 688 -6.51 23.61 27.35
C GLY A 688 -7.69 23.09 26.53
N LEU A 689 -7.50 21.98 25.83
CA LEU A 689 -8.49 21.34 24.98
C LEU A 689 -9.06 20.08 25.65
N GLN A 690 -10.26 19.69 25.22
CA GLN A 690 -10.97 18.53 25.73
C GLN A 690 -11.46 17.65 24.57
N HIS A 691 -11.80 16.39 24.90
CA HIS A 691 -12.49 15.50 23.99
C HIS A 691 -13.74 16.16 23.40
N GLY A 692 -13.88 16.11 22.07
CA GLY A 692 -15.02 16.67 21.34
C GLY A 692 -14.93 18.18 21.04
N ASP A 693 -13.82 18.82 21.34
CA ASP A 693 -13.63 20.21 20.92
C ASP A 693 -13.36 20.30 19.42
N ARG A 694 -13.85 21.39 18.82
CA ARG A 694 -13.51 21.71 17.43
C ARG A 694 -12.15 22.41 17.40
N ILE A 695 -11.28 21.92 16.55
CA ILE A 695 -9.88 22.36 16.46
C ILE A 695 -9.46 22.58 15.02
N ASP A 696 -8.48 23.45 14.87
CA ASP A 696 -7.75 23.63 13.62
C ASP A 696 -6.36 23.02 13.76
N VAL A 697 -5.84 22.45 12.68
CA VAL A 697 -4.50 21.87 12.61
C VAL A 697 -3.71 22.58 11.55
N GLU A 698 -2.55 23.07 11.92
CA GLU A 698 -1.66 23.80 11.03
C GLU A 698 -0.28 23.16 11.01
N THR A 699 0.33 23.04 9.83
CA THR A 699 1.71 22.62 9.76
C THR A 699 2.64 23.66 10.34
N VAL A 700 3.72 23.19 10.96
CA VAL A 700 4.81 24.06 11.38
C VAL A 700 5.84 24.10 10.27
N PRO A 701 6.31 25.28 9.85
CA PRO A 701 7.41 25.39 8.90
C PRO A 701 8.59 24.53 9.36
N SER A 702 9.09 23.70 8.48
CA SER A 702 10.21 22.81 8.77
C SER A 702 10.96 22.49 7.47
N GLN A 703 12.19 22.04 7.57
CA GLN A 703 12.92 21.54 6.38
C GLN A 703 12.17 20.38 5.69
N ALA A 704 11.43 19.59 6.49
CA ALA A 704 10.70 18.43 5.99
C ALA A 704 9.42 18.79 5.22
N ASN A 705 8.72 19.89 5.58
CA ASN A 705 7.39 20.18 5.03
C ASN A 705 7.28 21.56 4.35
N GLY A 706 8.42 22.21 4.10
CA GLY A 706 8.48 23.53 3.45
C GLY A 706 8.12 24.69 4.39
N SER A 707 8.12 25.90 3.82
CA SER A 707 7.89 27.16 4.53
C SER A 707 6.41 27.58 4.58
N ASP A 708 5.59 27.08 3.62
CA ASP A 708 4.21 27.50 3.48
C ASP A 708 3.31 26.74 4.48
N PRO A 709 2.59 27.44 5.36
CA PRO A 709 1.70 26.80 6.31
C PRO A 709 0.50 26.17 5.58
N ARG A 710 0.25 24.91 5.88
CA ARG A 710 -0.95 24.19 5.45
C ARG A 710 -1.88 24.04 6.64
N ALA A 711 -3.18 24.04 6.41
CA ALA A 711 -4.13 23.91 7.50
C ALA A 711 -5.37 23.12 7.11
N VAL A 712 -5.89 22.37 8.08
CA VAL A 712 -7.26 21.84 8.06
C VAL A 712 -8.05 22.45 9.19
N ARG A 713 -9.33 22.75 8.95
CA ARG A 713 -10.14 23.53 9.85
C ARG A 713 -11.33 22.76 10.41
N GLY A 714 -11.65 23.03 11.66
CA GLY A 714 -12.86 22.56 12.30
C GLY A 714 -12.94 21.04 12.47
N TYR A 715 -11.83 20.34 12.67
CA TYR A 715 -11.80 18.92 13.01
C TYR A 715 -12.22 18.69 14.47
N THR A 716 -12.63 17.47 14.78
CA THR A 716 -13.02 17.10 16.14
C THR A 716 -11.85 16.42 16.86
N ALA A 717 -11.46 16.94 18.00
CA ALA A 717 -10.45 16.32 18.86
C ALA A 717 -11.03 15.07 19.55
N VAL A 718 -10.40 13.92 19.35
CA VAL A 718 -10.76 12.64 19.98
C VAL A 718 -9.63 12.25 20.94
N ALA A 719 -9.96 12.22 22.24
CA ALA A 719 -9.04 11.68 23.24
C ALA A 719 -8.80 10.20 22.97
N TYR A 720 -7.55 9.81 22.73
CA TYR A 720 -7.18 8.45 22.34
C TYR A 720 -5.79 8.08 22.88
N GLU A 721 -5.57 6.83 23.19
CA GLU A 721 -4.32 6.30 23.77
C GLU A 721 -3.16 6.23 22.73
N ILE A 722 -2.92 7.31 22.01
CA ILE A 722 -1.76 7.47 21.13
C ILE A 722 -0.49 7.83 21.93
N ALA A 723 0.69 7.56 21.41
CA ALA A 723 1.95 7.97 22.02
C ALA A 723 1.98 9.50 22.21
N ARG A 724 2.44 9.96 23.37
CA ARG A 724 2.54 11.40 23.69
C ARG A 724 3.42 12.12 22.67
N GLY A 725 3.02 13.36 22.34
CA GLY A 725 3.69 14.14 21.30
C GLY A 725 3.33 13.74 19.88
N SER A 726 2.44 12.74 19.71
CA SER A 726 1.95 12.27 18.42
C SER A 726 0.45 12.50 18.26
N VAL A 727 0.00 12.68 17.01
CA VAL A 727 -1.42 12.77 16.65
C VAL A 727 -1.69 11.98 15.37
N ALA A 728 -2.93 11.52 15.19
CA ALA A 728 -3.32 10.79 14.00
C ALA A 728 -4.56 11.39 13.34
N MET A 729 -4.55 11.42 12.01
CA MET A 729 -5.70 11.76 11.15
C MET A 729 -5.93 10.67 10.12
N TYR A 730 -7.15 10.58 9.62
CA TYR A 730 -7.41 9.68 8.50
C TYR A 730 -6.69 10.15 7.23
N TYR A 731 -6.24 9.19 6.46
CA TYR A 731 -5.85 9.32 5.06
C TYR A 731 -7.11 9.07 4.19
N PRO A 732 -7.41 9.86 3.16
CA PRO A 732 -6.55 10.90 2.57
C PRO A 732 -6.71 12.30 3.18
N GLU A 733 -7.63 12.52 4.13
CA GLU A 733 -7.95 13.85 4.67
C GLU A 733 -6.71 14.57 5.23
N GLY A 734 -5.82 13.83 5.88
CA GLY A 734 -4.54 14.34 6.38
C GLY A 734 -3.52 14.71 5.31
N ASN A 735 -3.72 14.30 4.04
CA ASN A 735 -2.79 14.60 2.94
C ASN A 735 -2.65 16.09 2.66
N SER A 736 -3.70 16.88 2.99
CA SER A 736 -3.65 18.34 2.87
C SER A 736 -2.57 19.01 3.74
N LEU A 737 -2.10 18.31 4.76
CA LEU A 737 -1.01 18.77 5.63
C LEU A 737 0.38 18.31 5.16
N VAL A 738 0.47 17.52 4.11
CA VAL A 738 1.74 16.97 3.60
C VAL A 738 2.13 17.69 2.32
N ALA A 739 3.25 18.42 2.33
CA ALA A 739 3.76 19.08 1.14
C ALA A 739 4.13 18.09 0.04
N LEU A 740 3.97 18.48 -1.22
CA LEU A 740 4.42 17.68 -2.37
C LEU A 740 5.94 17.45 -2.34
N GLU A 741 6.68 18.39 -1.76
CA GLU A 741 8.13 18.34 -1.61
C GLU A 741 8.60 17.52 -0.41
N ASN A 742 7.66 17.04 0.44
CA ASN A 742 7.98 16.22 1.61
C ASN A 742 7.93 14.72 1.26
N TYR A 743 9.04 14.18 0.84
CA TYR A 743 9.18 12.77 0.46
C TYR A 743 10.56 12.23 0.86
N ASP A 744 10.71 10.91 0.87
CA ASP A 744 12.01 10.24 1.01
C ASP A 744 12.84 10.44 -0.27
N GLU A 745 13.93 11.17 -0.18
CA GLU A 745 14.80 11.52 -1.33
C GLU A 745 15.36 10.29 -2.07
N ARG A 746 15.49 9.14 -1.40
CA ARG A 746 16.02 7.91 -2.01
C ARG A 746 14.96 7.16 -2.82
N SER A 747 13.73 7.11 -2.30
CA SER A 747 12.65 6.31 -2.89
C SER A 747 11.56 7.13 -3.59
N GLY A 748 11.56 8.46 -3.47
CA GLY A 748 10.47 9.31 -3.95
C GLY A 748 9.16 9.16 -3.16
N THR A 749 9.12 8.33 -2.09
CA THR A 749 7.88 8.06 -1.34
C THR A 749 7.43 9.29 -0.55
N PRO A 750 6.20 9.81 -0.76
CA PRO A 750 5.68 10.92 0.04
C PRO A 750 5.65 10.60 1.53
N ALA A 751 6.11 11.54 2.35
CA ALA A 751 6.22 11.38 3.80
C ALA A 751 4.90 11.72 4.49
N TYR A 752 3.88 10.87 4.36
CA TYR A 752 2.56 11.04 4.97
C TYR A 752 2.58 10.95 6.50
N LYS A 753 3.73 10.64 7.08
CA LYS A 753 3.96 10.48 8.49
C LYS A 753 5.10 11.37 8.94
N SER A 754 5.18 11.64 10.24
CA SER A 754 6.20 12.55 10.83
C SER A 754 6.06 14.01 10.38
N VAL A 755 4.81 14.49 10.18
CA VAL A 755 4.54 15.87 9.82
C VAL A 755 4.39 16.72 11.10
N PRO A 756 5.23 17.75 11.35
CA PRO A 756 5.10 18.59 12.51
C PRO A 756 3.90 19.54 12.37
N VAL A 757 3.03 19.52 13.38
CA VAL A 757 1.78 20.29 13.39
C VAL A 757 1.56 21.00 14.72
N LYS A 758 0.83 22.11 14.69
CA LYS A 758 0.23 22.76 15.84
C LYS A 758 -1.27 22.58 15.82
N ILE A 759 -1.85 22.45 16.99
CA ILE A 759 -3.29 22.32 17.19
C ILE A 759 -3.76 23.50 18.01
N VAL A 760 -4.79 24.18 17.53
CA VAL A 760 -5.42 25.32 18.19
C VAL A 760 -6.93 25.13 18.24
N ALA A 761 -7.60 25.74 19.19
CA ALA A 761 -9.06 25.78 19.21
C ALA A 761 -9.56 26.43 17.90
N ALA A 762 -10.57 25.79 17.26
CA ALA A 762 -11.14 26.37 16.05
C ALA A 762 -11.64 27.79 16.29
N GLN A 763 -11.25 28.70 15.43
CA GLN A 763 -11.84 30.03 15.44
C GLN A 763 -13.33 29.93 15.09
N GLN A 764 -14.21 30.44 15.92
CA GLN A 764 -15.62 30.55 15.55
C GLN A 764 -15.68 31.38 14.26
N GLN A 765 -16.00 30.75 13.15
CA GLN A 765 -16.38 31.50 11.96
C GLN A 765 -17.58 32.32 12.36
N ALA A 766 -17.46 33.63 12.32
CA ALA A 766 -18.59 34.53 12.46
C ALA A 766 -19.61 34.12 11.38
N ALA A 767 -20.81 33.72 11.82
CA ALA A 767 -21.91 33.21 11.01
C ALA A 767 -22.36 34.21 9.95
#